data_2df55a2b007080b055aeaf294275096f
#
_entry.id   2df55a2b007080b055aeaf294275096f
#
_cell.length_a   1.000
_cell.length_b   1.000
_cell.length_c   1.000
_cell.angle_alpha   90.00
_cell.angle_beta   90.00
_cell.angle_gamma   90.00
#
_symmetry.space_group_name_H-M   'P 1'
#
loop_
_entity.id
_entity.type
_entity.pdbx_description
1 polymer ?
#
loop_
_entity_poly.entity_id
_entity_poly.type
_entity_poly.pdbx_seq_one_letter_code
_entity_poly.pdbx_strand_id
1 'polypeptide(L)'
;MIMNSKNLLEETYDVAVVGAGHAGCEAALACARLGLETIIFTVSVDSIALMPCNPNIGGSSKGHLVREIDALGGQMGINIDKTFIQSKMLNKSKGPAVHSLRAQADKANYSMEMRNTLQNTEHLTIRQAEVAEILTKEGDREQITGVKTVSGAMYHCKAVVLCTGTYLRARCLTGEMITYTGPNGLMAANHLTDSLLAHGVEMFRFKTGTPARIDKRSIDFSKMEEQRGDEKVVPFSFTTNPEDVQIDQVSCWLTYTNEKTHEIIRNNLDRSPIYAGIIEGTGPRYCPSIEDKVVKFADKDRHQIFIEPEGLHTNEMYVGGMSSSLPEDVQHEMYRTLPGLEHVKIVRNAYAIEYDCINPNQLYASLEFKKIRGLFSGGQFNGSSGYEEAACQGLIAGINAAMEILGREPLVLDRSEAYIGVLIDDLVTKENHEPYRMMTSRAEYRLLLRQDNADLRLTKKGYEIGLISKERYDWVCKKEQMIKEEIDRVAKVHVGANKEVQALLESYGSIPLNTGVTLTELMRRPELDYDKLAPIDHERPELPEEVREQVNILIKYDGYISRQIKQVESFKKLEKKKIPEGFDYDEVPSLRIEARQKLKLYSPTSIGQASRISGVSPADVSVLLVYMEQMNHHGEHHS
;
A
#
# COMPACT_ATOMS: atom_id res chain seq x y z
N MET A 1 38.45 24.66 7.73
CA MET A 1 38.80 25.03 6.34
C MET A 1 37.59 25.76 5.76
N ILE A 2 37.64 27.07 5.62
CA ILE A 2 36.54 27.87 5.05
C ILE A 2 36.59 27.61 3.55
N MET A 3 35.73 26.75 3.04
CA MET A 3 35.57 26.57 1.59
C MET A 3 34.99 27.85 1.00
N ASN A 4 35.71 28.41 0.05
CA ASN A 4 35.28 29.58 -0.73
C ASN A 4 33.97 29.25 -1.46
N SER A 5 32.88 29.96 -1.14
CA SER A 5 31.50 29.72 -1.61
C SER A 5 31.27 29.98 -3.11
N LYS A 6 32.30 30.13 -3.92
CA LYS A 6 32.18 30.63 -5.30
C LYS A 6 31.94 29.57 -6.39
N ASN A 7 31.92 28.27 -6.10
CA ASN A 7 31.74 27.22 -7.12
C ASN A 7 30.92 26.00 -6.59
N LEU A 8 29.83 26.22 -5.85
CA LEU A 8 28.92 25.14 -5.54
C LEU A 8 28.03 24.84 -6.77
N LEU A 9 27.74 23.57 -7.00
CA LEU A 9 26.83 23.14 -8.06
C LEU A 9 25.41 23.65 -7.73
N GLU A 10 24.80 24.34 -8.69
CA GLU A 10 23.39 24.74 -8.65
C GLU A 10 22.68 24.25 -9.90
N GLU A 11 21.58 23.53 -9.73
CA GLU A 11 20.72 23.05 -10.82
C GLU A 11 19.25 23.37 -10.51
N THR A 12 18.41 23.39 -11.53
CA THR A 12 16.98 23.70 -11.39
C THR A 12 16.14 22.59 -12.01
N TYR A 13 15.13 22.16 -11.26
CA TYR A 13 14.12 21.19 -11.66
C TYR A 13 12.73 21.69 -11.26
N ASP A 14 11.67 21.04 -11.70
CA ASP A 14 10.32 21.32 -11.18
C ASP A 14 10.07 20.61 -9.86
N VAL A 15 10.47 19.33 -9.76
CA VAL A 15 10.25 18.48 -8.60
C VAL A 15 11.54 17.76 -8.16
N ALA A 16 11.80 17.73 -6.86
CA ALA A 16 12.83 16.89 -6.25
C ALA A 16 12.18 15.79 -5.41
N VAL A 17 12.51 14.53 -5.69
CA VAL A 17 12.07 13.36 -4.93
C VAL A 17 13.24 12.84 -4.11
N VAL A 18 13.08 12.72 -2.79
CA VAL A 18 14.13 12.32 -1.86
C VAL A 18 13.89 10.87 -1.40
N GLY A 19 14.70 9.96 -1.92
CA GLY A 19 14.59 8.51 -1.71
C GLY A 19 14.02 7.77 -2.90
N ALA A 20 14.69 6.71 -3.35
CA ALA A 20 14.31 5.89 -4.50
C ALA A 20 13.84 4.48 -4.10
N GLY A 21 13.12 4.35 -2.97
CA GLY A 21 12.32 3.18 -2.63
C GLY A 21 11.02 3.14 -3.43
N HIS A 22 10.11 2.24 -3.06
CA HIS A 22 8.83 2.07 -3.79
C HIS A 22 8.01 3.37 -3.89
N ALA A 23 7.97 4.17 -2.81
CA ALA A 23 7.28 5.47 -2.83
C ALA A 23 7.94 6.47 -3.77
N GLY A 24 9.27 6.61 -3.69
CA GLY A 24 10.00 7.58 -4.51
C GLY A 24 9.96 7.24 -6.00
N CYS A 25 10.04 5.97 -6.35
CA CYS A 25 9.91 5.53 -7.74
C CYS A 25 8.55 5.93 -8.34
N GLU A 26 7.47 5.65 -7.63
CA GLU A 26 6.12 6.02 -8.10
C GLU A 26 5.93 7.54 -8.17
N ALA A 27 6.43 8.30 -7.18
CA ALA A 27 6.35 9.75 -7.17
C ALA A 27 7.12 10.38 -8.34
N ALA A 28 8.35 9.93 -8.57
CA ALA A 28 9.20 10.45 -9.65
C ALA A 28 8.63 10.12 -11.03
N LEU A 29 8.16 8.88 -11.24
CA LEU A 29 7.52 8.48 -12.49
C LEU A 29 6.25 9.29 -12.77
N ALA A 30 5.42 9.53 -11.74
CA ALA A 30 4.21 10.33 -11.88
C ALA A 30 4.54 11.77 -12.35
N CYS A 31 5.49 12.45 -11.69
CA CYS A 31 5.89 13.80 -12.03
C CYS A 31 6.49 13.89 -13.43
N ALA A 32 7.43 13.00 -13.76
CA ALA A 32 8.11 12.99 -15.06
C ALA A 32 7.14 12.68 -16.22
N ARG A 33 6.25 11.70 -16.05
CA ARG A 33 5.23 11.34 -17.05
C ARG A 33 4.18 12.45 -17.28
N LEU A 34 4.02 13.35 -16.31
CA LEU A 34 3.22 14.56 -16.45
C LEU A 34 4.00 15.74 -17.07
N GLY A 35 5.22 15.51 -17.55
CA GLY A 35 6.03 16.47 -18.28
C GLY A 35 6.81 17.45 -17.39
N LEU A 36 7.02 17.12 -16.10
CA LEU A 36 7.79 17.96 -15.18
C LEU A 36 9.24 17.48 -15.08
N GLU A 37 10.20 18.41 -15.20
CA GLU A 37 11.61 18.11 -14.97
C GLU A 37 11.80 17.66 -13.50
N THR A 38 12.09 16.39 -13.33
CA THR A 38 12.12 15.72 -12.03
C THR A 38 13.49 15.15 -11.73
N ILE A 39 13.99 15.38 -10.51
CA ILE A 39 15.21 14.73 -10.02
C ILE A 39 14.86 13.81 -8.85
N ILE A 40 15.36 12.57 -8.87
CA ILE A 40 15.22 11.63 -7.76
C ILE A 40 16.59 11.36 -7.12
N PHE A 41 16.66 11.53 -5.81
CA PHE A 41 17.84 11.29 -5.00
C PHE A 41 17.82 9.92 -4.33
N THR A 42 18.96 9.25 -4.31
CA THR A 42 19.14 8.00 -3.58
C THR A 42 20.53 7.94 -2.95
N VAL A 43 20.65 7.25 -1.83
CA VAL A 43 21.96 6.97 -1.20
C VAL A 43 22.77 5.94 -2.00
N SER A 44 22.10 5.11 -2.81
CA SER A 44 22.74 4.16 -3.72
C SER A 44 21.83 3.87 -4.91
N VAL A 45 22.33 4.04 -6.12
CA VAL A 45 21.62 3.70 -7.36
C VAL A 45 21.31 2.20 -7.44
N ASP A 46 22.16 1.35 -6.85
CA ASP A 46 21.97 -0.10 -6.83
C ASP A 46 20.87 -0.54 -5.85
N SER A 47 20.35 0.37 -5.01
CA SER A 47 19.27 0.11 -4.07
C SER A 47 17.91 0.68 -4.50
N ILE A 48 17.77 1.11 -5.74
CA ILE A 48 16.48 1.57 -6.29
C ILE A 48 15.45 0.44 -6.20
N ALA A 49 14.27 0.75 -5.65
CA ALA A 49 13.19 -0.21 -5.41
C ALA A 49 13.65 -1.50 -4.68
N LEU A 50 14.66 -1.39 -3.81
CA LEU A 50 15.14 -2.51 -3.02
C LEU A 50 14.01 -3.07 -2.16
N MET A 51 13.96 -4.41 -2.06
CA MET A 51 13.04 -5.15 -1.19
C MET A 51 13.82 -5.68 0.04
N PRO A 52 14.12 -4.86 1.04
CA PRO A 52 15.04 -5.25 2.12
C PRO A 52 14.44 -6.24 3.11
N CYS A 53 13.12 -6.35 3.16
CA CYS A 53 12.39 -7.30 3.99
C CYS A 53 11.97 -8.51 3.14
N ASN A 54 10.67 -8.76 3.01
CA ASN A 54 10.15 -9.92 2.29
C ASN A 54 10.25 -9.78 0.76
N PRO A 55 10.31 -10.90 0.03
CA PRO A 55 10.38 -10.90 -1.44
C PRO A 55 9.00 -10.88 -2.11
N ASN A 56 7.97 -10.32 -1.48
CA ASN A 56 6.59 -10.39 -1.97
C ASN A 56 6.02 -9.03 -2.32
N ILE A 57 5.22 -9.00 -3.38
CA ILE A 57 4.30 -7.91 -3.72
C ILE A 57 2.87 -8.44 -3.66
N GLY A 58 1.96 -7.68 -3.07
CA GLY A 58 0.57 -8.07 -2.87
C GLY A 58 0.33 -8.84 -1.58
N GLY A 59 -0.75 -9.61 -1.55
CA GLY A 59 -1.27 -10.24 -0.34
C GLY A 59 -2.58 -9.61 0.11
N SER A 60 -3.14 -10.07 1.22
CA SER A 60 -4.44 -9.60 1.72
C SER A 60 -4.46 -8.08 1.89
N SER A 61 -5.43 -7.41 1.26
CA SER A 61 -5.55 -5.95 1.08
C SER A 61 -4.46 -5.27 0.24
N LYS A 62 -3.28 -5.83 0.18
CA LYS A 62 -2.15 -5.25 -0.56
C LYS A 62 -2.27 -5.45 -2.06
N GLY A 63 -2.79 -6.59 -2.51
CA GLY A 63 -3.14 -6.82 -3.92
C GLY A 63 -4.14 -5.77 -4.43
N HIS A 64 -5.06 -5.31 -3.58
CA HIS A 64 -5.97 -4.20 -3.89
C HIS A 64 -5.21 -2.90 -4.15
N LEU A 65 -4.25 -2.55 -3.28
CA LEU A 65 -3.41 -1.34 -3.46
C LEU A 65 -2.63 -1.39 -4.77
N VAL A 66 -2.00 -2.53 -5.11
CA VAL A 66 -1.23 -2.66 -6.36
C VAL A 66 -2.12 -2.48 -7.59
N ARG A 67 -3.32 -3.08 -7.58
CA ARG A 67 -4.30 -2.92 -8.66
C ARG A 67 -4.79 -1.48 -8.78
N GLU A 68 -4.96 -0.77 -7.67
CA GLU A 68 -5.34 0.64 -7.67
C GLU A 68 -4.20 1.55 -8.14
N ILE A 69 -2.95 1.26 -7.74
CA ILE A 69 -1.75 1.93 -8.28
C ILE A 69 -1.73 1.80 -9.81
N ASP A 70 -1.89 0.58 -10.33
CA ASP A 70 -1.90 0.32 -11.76
C ASP A 70 -3.05 1.05 -12.46
N ALA A 71 -4.26 1.02 -11.91
CA ALA A 71 -5.43 1.69 -12.48
C ALA A 71 -5.28 3.22 -12.58
N LEU A 72 -4.45 3.82 -11.72
CA LEU A 72 -4.09 5.25 -11.78
C LEU A 72 -2.89 5.56 -12.68
N GLY A 73 -2.20 4.55 -13.22
CA GLY A 73 -1.03 4.72 -14.08
C GLY A 73 0.31 4.56 -13.39
N GLY A 74 0.35 3.97 -12.17
CA GLY A 74 1.59 3.63 -11.48
C GLY A 74 2.32 2.42 -12.07
N GLN A 75 3.51 2.14 -11.56
CA GLN A 75 4.47 1.19 -12.16
C GLN A 75 4.54 -0.16 -11.44
N MET A 76 4.20 -0.25 -10.16
CA MET A 76 4.46 -1.45 -9.33
C MET A 76 3.83 -2.72 -9.92
N GLY A 77 2.58 -2.64 -10.43
CA GLY A 77 1.89 -3.77 -11.05
C GLY A 77 2.60 -4.29 -12.29
N ILE A 78 3.01 -3.38 -13.17
CA ILE A 78 3.77 -3.71 -14.39
C ILE A 78 5.14 -4.32 -14.03
N ASN A 79 5.81 -3.74 -13.04
CA ASN A 79 7.14 -4.19 -12.63
C ASN A 79 7.13 -5.60 -12.05
N ILE A 80 6.15 -5.91 -11.19
CA ILE A 80 6.05 -7.26 -10.62
C ILE A 80 5.62 -8.29 -11.66
N ASP A 81 4.74 -7.96 -12.61
CA ASP A 81 4.33 -8.88 -13.69
C ASP A 81 5.51 -9.32 -14.57
N LYS A 82 6.54 -8.50 -14.71
CA LYS A 82 7.78 -8.83 -15.43
C LYS A 82 8.80 -9.62 -14.61
N THR A 83 8.69 -9.64 -13.29
CA THR A 83 9.79 -10.07 -12.41
C THR A 83 9.37 -11.06 -11.32
N PHE A 84 8.11 -11.49 -11.31
CA PHE A 84 7.67 -12.50 -10.36
C PHE A 84 8.21 -13.90 -10.71
N ILE A 85 8.32 -14.74 -9.70
CA ILE A 85 8.76 -16.14 -9.80
C ILE A 85 7.73 -17.13 -9.27
N GLN A 86 6.72 -16.64 -8.55
CA GLN A 86 5.54 -17.38 -8.15
C GLN A 86 4.36 -16.39 -7.97
N SER A 87 3.16 -16.82 -8.33
CA SER A 87 1.93 -16.05 -8.11
C SER A 87 0.83 -16.91 -7.51
N LYS A 88 0.02 -16.30 -6.65
CA LYS A 88 -1.10 -16.96 -5.99
C LYS A 88 -2.23 -15.98 -5.68
N MET A 89 -3.46 -16.39 -5.96
CA MET A 89 -4.66 -15.70 -5.49
C MET A 89 -5.00 -16.17 -4.08
N LEU A 90 -4.93 -15.30 -3.11
CA LEU A 90 -5.29 -15.58 -1.72
C LEU A 90 -6.81 -15.43 -1.48
N ASN A 91 -7.31 -16.14 -0.47
CA ASN A 91 -8.70 -16.07 -0.02
C ASN A 91 -9.76 -16.49 -1.07
N LYS A 92 -9.43 -17.33 -2.04
CA LYS A 92 -10.37 -17.82 -3.07
C LYS A 92 -11.67 -18.39 -2.49
N SER A 93 -11.61 -19.02 -1.32
CA SER A 93 -12.78 -19.60 -0.62
C SER A 93 -13.67 -18.60 0.09
N LYS A 94 -13.27 -17.31 0.18
CA LYS A 94 -13.94 -16.29 1.01
C LYS A 94 -14.77 -15.28 0.21
N GLY A 95 -14.83 -15.41 -1.09
CA GLY A 95 -15.56 -14.50 -1.96
C GLY A 95 -14.75 -13.27 -2.43
N PRO A 96 -15.26 -12.55 -3.46
CA PRO A 96 -14.49 -11.59 -4.25
C PRO A 96 -14.05 -10.34 -3.48
N ALA A 97 -14.74 -9.97 -2.41
CA ALA A 97 -14.41 -8.79 -1.59
C ALA A 97 -13.02 -8.86 -0.92
N VAL A 98 -12.45 -10.06 -0.79
CA VAL A 98 -11.17 -10.30 -0.13
C VAL A 98 -10.19 -11.12 -0.95
N HIS A 99 -10.53 -11.49 -2.19
CA HIS A 99 -9.58 -12.06 -3.14
C HIS A 99 -8.40 -11.12 -3.28
N SER A 100 -7.19 -11.63 -3.16
CA SER A 100 -5.99 -10.80 -3.19
C SER A 100 -4.85 -11.50 -3.89
N LEU A 101 -4.32 -10.89 -4.93
CA LEU A 101 -3.11 -11.34 -5.61
C LEU A 101 -1.89 -11.20 -4.71
N ARG A 102 -1.01 -12.18 -4.75
CA ARG A 102 0.31 -12.17 -4.13
C ARG A 102 1.31 -12.77 -5.09
N ALA A 103 2.40 -12.07 -5.35
CA ALA A 103 3.51 -12.56 -6.15
C ALA A 103 4.80 -12.59 -5.35
N GLN A 104 5.56 -13.67 -5.51
CA GLN A 104 6.94 -13.77 -5.09
C GLN A 104 7.80 -13.12 -6.16
N ALA A 105 8.60 -12.12 -5.80
CA ALA A 105 9.48 -11.42 -6.72
C ALA A 105 10.87 -12.10 -6.77
N ASP A 106 11.49 -12.08 -7.96
CA ASP A 106 12.94 -12.07 -8.04
C ASP A 106 13.41 -10.67 -7.66
N LYS A 107 13.97 -10.52 -6.44
CA LYS A 107 14.27 -9.18 -5.87
C LYS A 107 15.32 -8.42 -6.69
N ALA A 108 16.31 -9.11 -7.23
CA ALA A 108 17.35 -8.49 -8.04
C ALA A 108 16.77 -7.98 -9.36
N ASN A 109 15.98 -8.80 -10.04
CA ASN A 109 15.32 -8.42 -11.29
C ASN A 109 14.28 -7.33 -11.06
N TYR A 110 13.52 -7.36 -9.96
CA TYR A 110 12.55 -6.33 -9.62
C TYR A 110 13.20 -4.93 -9.48
N SER A 111 14.32 -4.87 -8.74
CA SER A 111 15.10 -3.64 -8.57
C SER A 111 15.70 -3.17 -9.90
N MET A 112 16.29 -4.08 -10.68
CA MET A 112 16.88 -3.79 -11.99
C MET A 112 15.84 -3.27 -12.98
N GLU A 113 14.67 -3.90 -13.08
CA GLU A 113 13.60 -3.48 -14.00
C GLU A 113 13.05 -2.09 -13.62
N MET A 114 12.85 -1.82 -12.31
CA MET A 114 12.42 -0.50 -11.87
C MET A 114 13.49 0.57 -12.17
N ARG A 115 14.76 0.26 -11.94
CA ARG A 115 15.87 1.16 -12.27
C ARG A 115 15.92 1.45 -13.79
N ASN A 116 15.75 0.43 -14.61
CA ASN A 116 15.69 0.58 -16.06
C ASN A 116 14.51 1.47 -16.48
N THR A 117 13.36 1.29 -15.87
CA THR A 117 12.17 2.14 -16.11
C THR A 117 12.46 3.60 -15.79
N LEU A 118 13.05 3.88 -14.61
CA LEU A 118 13.41 5.25 -14.24
C LEU A 118 14.43 5.88 -15.20
N GLN A 119 15.49 5.12 -15.57
CA GLN A 119 16.56 5.61 -16.46
C GLN A 119 16.09 5.93 -17.87
N ASN A 120 15.03 5.25 -18.35
CA ASN A 120 14.48 5.43 -19.69
C ASN A 120 13.22 6.33 -19.70
N THR A 121 12.84 6.93 -18.57
CA THR A 121 11.72 7.86 -18.51
C THR A 121 12.21 9.28 -18.83
N GLU A 122 11.59 9.91 -19.82
CA GLU A 122 11.85 11.32 -20.17
C GLU A 122 11.58 12.24 -18.97
N HIS A 123 12.24 13.38 -18.90
CA HIS A 123 12.12 14.35 -17.79
C HIS A 123 12.54 13.83 -16.40
N LEU A 124 13.25 12.70 -16.32
CA LEU A 124 13.67 12.11 -15.05
C LEU A 124 15.18 11.96 -14.94
N THR A 125 15.77 12.63 -13.96
CA THR A 125 17.18 12.55 -13.61
C THR A 125 17.37 11.76 -12.31
N ILE A 126 18.28 10.79 -12.30
CA ILE A 126 18.66 10.04 -11.11
C ILE A 126 19.96 10.59 -10.55
N ARG A 127 19.99 10.89 -9.25
CA ARG A 127 21.18 11.40 -8.57
C ARG A 127 21.50 10.58 -7.32
N GLN A 128 22.69 10.01 -7.29
CA GLN A 128 23.21 9.42 -6.04
C GLN A 128 23.79 10.53 -5.16
N ALA A 129 23.04 10.92 -4.15
CA ALA A 129 23.44 11.85 -3.11
C ALA A 129 22.50 11.76 -1.90
N GLU A 130 23.02 12.09 -0.71
CA GLU A 130 22.20 12.31 0.47
C GLU A 130 21.74 13.77 0.51
N VAL A 131 20.43 13.99 0.57
CA VAL A 131 19.84 15.31 0.81
C VAL A 131 19.93 15.61 2.31
N ALA A 132 20.51 16.75 2.65
CA ALA A 132 20.76 17.20 4.02
C ALA A 132 19.76 18.24 4.50
N GLU A 133 19.30 19.12 3.61
CA GLU A 133 18.47 20.26 3.97
C GLU A 133 17.36 20.48 2.93
N ILE A 134 16.18 20.88 3.39
CA ILE A 134 15.17 21.54 2.56
C ILE A 134 15.45 23.04 2.56
N LEU A 135 15.26 23.69 1.41
CA LEU A 135 15.40 25.12 1.23
C LEU A 135 14.00 25.73 1.08
N THR A 136 13.75 26.80 1.82
CA THR A 136 12.44 27.44 1.86
C THR A 136 12.56 28.95 1.77
N LYS A 137 11.44 29.61 1.55
CA LYS A 137 11.27 31.07 1.69
C LYS A 137 10.09 31.36 2.61
N GLU A 138 10.18 32.47 3.33
CA GLU A 138 9.10 32.98 4.15
C GLU A 138 7.88 33.41 3.31
N GLY A 139 6.68 33.30 3.88
CA GLY A 139 5.39 33.68 3.31
C GLY A 139 4.29 33.46 4.33
N ASP A 140 3.03 33.57 3.94
CA ASP A 140 1.87 33.21 4.79
C ASP A 140 1.96 31.76 5.28
N ARG A 141 2.40 30.87 4.42
CA ARG A 141 2.97 29.55 4.72
C ARG A 141 4.41 29.55 4.21
N GLU A 142 5.30 28.89 4.96
CA GLU A 142 6.64 28.61 4.47
C GLU A 142 6.56 27.86 3.15
N GLN A 143 7.39 28.17 2.15
CA GLN A 143 7.31 27.60 0.81
C GLN A 143 8.64 27.03 0.37
N ILE A 144 8.62 25.79 -0.18
CA ILE A 144 9.79 25.13 -0.77
C ILE A 144 10.38 25.97 -1.90
N THR A 145 11.72 26.04 -1.94
CA THR A 145 12.52 26.60 -3.04
C THR A 145 13.57 25.62 -3.56
N GLY A 146 13.83 24.52 -2.86
CA GLY A 146 14.78 23.50 -3.27
C GLY A 146 15.24 22.57 -2.16
N VAL A 147 16.31 21.85 -2.47
CA VAL A 147 17.03 20.99 -1.52
C VAL A 147 18.54 21.19 -1.65
N LYS A 148 19.26 20.86 -0.56
CA LYS A 148 20.72 20.89 -0.52
C LYS A 148 21.25 19.52 -0.10
N THR A 149 22.26 19.05 -0.78
CA THR A 149 22.92 17.77 -0.47
C THR A 149 24.04 17.95 0.58
N VAL A 150 24.47 16.86 1.17
CA VAL A 150 25.62 16.84 2.12
C VAL A 150 26.88 17.42 1.49
N SER A 151 27.10 17.25 0.19
CA SER A 151 28.23 17.84 -0.54
C SER A 151 28.12 19.36 -0.78
N GLY A 152 26.98 19.96 -0.40
CA GLY A 152 26.73 21.39 -0.52
C GLY A 152 26.09 21.81 -1.87
N ALA A 153 25.84 20.89 -2.79
CA ALA A 153 25.14 21.19 -4.04
C ALA A 153 23.67 21.57 -3.76
N MET A 154 23.19 22.59 -4.44
CA MET A 154 21.83 23.10 -4.34
C MET A 154 21.02 22.74 -5.60
N TYR A 155 19.80 22.27 -5.37
CA TYR A 155 18.85 21.92 -6.41
C TYR A 155 17.56 22.69 -6.19
N HIS A 156 17.38 23.75 -6.98
CA HIS A 156 16.17 24.59 -6.90
C HIS A 156 14.98 23.85 -7.51
N CYS A 157 13.86 23.87 -6.81
CA CYS A 157 12.62 23.25 -7.30
C CYS A 157 11.38 23.90 -6.69
N LYS A 158 10.22 23.63 -7.29
CA LYS A 158 8.93 24.16 -6.86
C LYS A 158 8.26 23.25 -5.84
N ALA A 159 8.55 21.94 -5.88
CA ALA A 159 8.04 20.97 -4.92
C ALA A 159 9.09 19.92 -4.57
N VAL A 160 8.99 19.39 -3.35
CA VAL A 160 9.82 18.30 -2.82
C VAL A 160 8.89 17.18 -2.31
N VAL A 161 9.20 15.93 -2.68
CA VAL A 161 8.50 14.74 -2.19
C VAL A 161 9.46 13.90 -1.35
N LEU A 162 9.22 13.80 -0.05
CA LEU A 162 10.04 13.03 0.89
C LEU A 162 9.59 11.57 0.94
N CYS A 163 10.47 10.66 0.50
CA CYS A 163 10.23 9.22 0.44
C CYS A 163 11.39 8.44 1.06
N THR A 164 11.83 8.85 2.24
CA THR A 164 13.09 8.40 2.88
C THR A 164 13.05 7.00 3.47
N GLY A 165 11.89 6.35 3.50
CA GLY A 165 11.73 4.95 3.93
C GLY A 165 12.24 4.72 5.36
N THR A 166 13.18 3.79 5.51
CA THR A 166 13.80 3.41 6.80
C THR A 166 15.24 3.90 6.94
N TYR A 167 15.64 4.96 6.23
CA TYR A 167 17.05 5.40 6.16
C TYR A 167 17.37 6.58 7.07
N LEU A 168 16.37 7.41 7.47
CA LEU A 168 16.64 8.58 8.31
C LEU A 168 17.07 8.16 9.71
N ARG A 169 18.29 8.58 10.09
CA ARG A 169 18.91 8.23 11.37
C ARG A 169 18.75 6.76 11.73
N ALA A 170 18.89 5.91 10.69
CA ALA A 170 18.69 4.49 10.82
C ALA A 170 19.79 3.85 11.67
N ARG A 171 19.39 2.89 12.52
CA ARG A 171 20.28 1.98 13.21
C ARG A 171 19.72 0.56 13.20
N CYS A 172 20.57 -0.40 12.92
CA CYS A 172 20.26 -1.83 12.95
C CYS A 172 20.75 -2.46 14.24
N LEU A 173 19.92 -3.34 14.83
CA LEU A 173 20.19 -3.97 16.12
C LEU A 173 20.09 -5.49 15.99
N THR A 174 21.12 -6.19 16.47
CA THR A 174 21.22 -7.66 16.53
C THR A 174 21.84 -8.03 17.87
N GLY A 175 21.03 -8.44 18.85
CA GLY A 175 21.47 -8.61 20.22
C GLY A 175 22.08 -7.32 20.76
N GLU A 176 23.26 -7.45 21.31
CA GLU A 176 24.02 -6.36 21.92
C GLU A 176 24.69 -5.44 20.89
N MET A 177 24.70 -5.84 19.59
CA MET A 177 25.36 -5.08 18.53
C MET A 177 24.43 -4.04 17.91
N ILE A 178 24.89 -2.79 17.85
CA ILE A 178 24.22 -1.68 17.18
C ILE A 178 25.10 -1.19 16.03
N THR A 179 24.54 -1.13 14.83
CA THR A 179 25.20 -0.55 13.65
C THR A 179 24.39 0.63 13.13
N TYR A 180 25.05 1.75 12.87
CA TYR A 180 24.43 2.97 12.35
C TYR A 180 24.35 2.92 10.81
N THR A 181 23.54 2.01 10.30
CA THR A 181 23.35 1.78 8.88
C THR A 181 21.85 1.71 8.56
N GLY A 182 21.52 1.92 7.29
CA GLY A 182 20.24 1.55 6.73
C GLY A 182 20.10 0.04 6.54
N PRO A 183 19.02 -0.45 5.90
CA PRO A 183 18.80 -1.87 5.66
C PRO A 183 19.92 -2.48 4.81
N ASN A 184 20.22 -3.76 5.03
CA ASN A 184 21.24 -4.52 4.32
C ASN A 184 22.67 -3.92 4.39
N GLY A 185 22.99 -3.17 5.45
CA GLY A 185 24.28 -2.52 5.61
C GLY A 185 24.52 -1.30 4.72
N LEU A 186 23.50 -0.79 4.04
CA LEU A 186 23.56 0.44 3.26
C LEU A 186 23.74 1.65 4.17
N MET A 187 24.27 2.74 3.62
CA MET A 187 24.48 3.98 4.37
C MET A 187 23.15 4.54 4.88
N ALA A 188 23.11 4.97 6.13
CA ALA A 188 21.99 5.72 6.68
C ALA A 188 22.04 7.19 6.22
N ALA A 189 20.88 7.86 6.15
CA ALA A 189 20.75 9.29 5.90
C ALA A 189 20.62 10.01 7.24
N ASN A 190 21.62 10.79 7.64
CA ASN A 190 21.72 11.30 9.02
C ASN A 190 21.48 12.80 9.15
N HIS A 191 21.37 13.56 8.04
CA HIS A 191 21.40 15.03 8.09
C HIS A 191 20.03 15.67 7.94
N LEU A 192 19.12 15.10 7.12
CA LEU A 192 17.84 15.74 6.80
C LEU A 192 16.91 15.94 8.01
N THR A 193 16.97 15.07 9.01
CA THR A 193 16.10 15.16 10.20
C THR A 193 16.28 16.50 10.92
N ASP A 194 17.51 17.01 11.07
CA ASP A 194 17.76 18.29 11.75
C ASP A 194 17.15 19.48 11.00
N SER A 195 17.24 19.44 9.67
CA SER A 195 16.59 20.44 8.81
C SER A 195 15.07 20.41 8.99
N LEU A 196 14.44 19.23 8.97
CA LEU A 196 13.00 19.10 9.16
C LEU A 196 12.54 19.58 10.54
N LEU A 197 13.27 19.24 11.60
CA LEU A 197 12.99 19.73 12.96
C LEU A 197 13.10 21.27 13.05
N ALA A 198 14.10 21.88 12.39
CA ALA A 198 14.27 23.32 12.34
C ALA A 198 13.10 24.06 11.68
N HIS A 199 12.42 23.41 10.72
CA HIS A 199 11.19 23.89 10.07
C HIS A 199 9.89 23.48 10.81
N GLY A 200 10.00 22.98 12.05
CA GLY A 200 8.86 22.64 12.90
C GLY A 200 8.09 21.39 12.50
N VAL A 201 8.74 20.48 11.76
CA VAL A 201 8.17 19.16 11.45
C VAL A 201 8.25 18.28 12.70
N GLU A 202 7.11 17.71 13.10
CA GLU A 202 7.03 16.80 14.23
C GLU A 202 7.46 15.40 13.80
N MET A 203 8.46 14.85 14.47
CA MET A 203 9.07 13.57 14.15
C MET A 203 8.74 12.51 15.19
N PHE A 204 8.57 11.27 14.73
CA PHE A 204 8.49 10.06 15.55
C PHE A 204 9.66 9.14 15.23
N ARG A 205 9.82 8.11 16.07
CA ARG A 205 10.77 7.05 15.82
C ARG A 205 10.06 5.71 15.83
N PHE A 206 10.12 4.99 14.69
CA PHE A 206 9.53 3.67 14.55
C PHE A 206 10.60 2.60 14.35
N LYS A 207 10.22 1.36 14.57
CA LYS A 207 11.05 0.21 14.28
C LYS A 207 10.34 -0.78 13.38
N THR A 208 11.10 -1.52 12.60
CA THR A 208 10.65 -2.74 11.93
C THR A 208 11.74 -3.81 12.07
N GLY A 209 11.55 -4.96 11.44
CA GLY A 209 12.54 -6.03 11.49
C GLY A 209 12.45 -6.93 10.27
N THR A 210 13.47 -7.74 10.08
CA THR A 210 13.53 -8.73 9.03
C THR A 210 14.11 -10.04 9.58
N PRO A 211 13.69 -11.22 9.07
CA PRO A 211 14.31 -12.49 9.44
C PRO A 211 15.66 -12.69 8.75
N ALA A 212 16.36 -13.74 9.16
CA ALA A 212 17.60 -14.15 8.50
C ALA A 212 17.37 -14.59 7.05
N ARG A 213 18.44 -14.53 6.24
CA ARG A 213 18.57 -15.21 4.95
C ARG A 213 19.44 -16.43 5.14
N ILE A 214 19.02 -17.55 4.56
CA ILE A 214 19.67 -18.84 4.70
C ILE A 214 20.07 -19.42 3.35
N ASP A 215 21.09 -20.26 3.32
CA ASP A 215 21.57 -20.91 2.10
C ASP A 215 20.66 -22.10 1.74
N LYS A 216 20.01 -22.05 0.59
CA LYS A 216 19.17 -23.09 0.02
C LYS A 216 19.80 -24.48 0.06
N ARG A 217 21.10 -24.58 -0.15
CA ARG A 217 21.86 -25.85 -0.18
C ARG A 217 21.96 -26.53 1.18
N SER A 218 21.66 -25.80 2.27
CA SER A 218 21.68 -26.31 3.65
C SER A 218 20.30 -26.71 4.18
N ILE A 219 19.27 -26.74 3.31
CA ILE A 219 17.88 -27.02 3.67
C ILE A 219 17.50 -28.44 3.26
N ASP A 220 16.86 -29.18 4.14
CA ASP A 220 16.21 -30.46 3.86
C ASP A 220 14.72 -30.24 3.58
N PHE A 221 14.38 -30.01 2.33
CA PHE A 221 13.00 -29.76 1.89
C PHE A 221 12.07 -30.96 2.08
N SER A 222 12.58 -32.19 2.24
CA SER A 222 11.77 -33.38 2.46
C SER A 222 10.98 -33.34 3.77
N LYS A 223 11.36 -32.48 4.70
CA LYS A 223 10.72 -32.25 6.00
C LYS A 223 9.75 -31.08 6.01
N MET A 224 9.50 -30.46 4.87
CA MET A 224 8.66 -29.29 4.72
C MET A 224 7.50 -29.54 3.77
N GLU A 225 6.43 -28.77 3.92
CA GLU A 225 5.28 -28.81 3.01
C GLU A 225 5.49 -27.87 1.83
N GLU A 226 5.44 -28.40 0.62
CA GLU A 226 5.58 -27.60 -0.61
C GLU A 226 4.38 -26.69 -0.82
N GLN A 227 4.62 -25.41 -1.09
CA GLN A 227 3.61 -24.40 -1.38
C GLN A 227 3.77 -23.91 -2.81
N ARG A 228 2.97 -24.46 -3.72
CA ARG A 228 2.98 -24.12 -5.15
C ARG A 228 2.18 -22.86 -5.43
N GLY A 229 2.53 -22.17 -6.49
CA GLY A 229 1.72 -21.11 -7.10
C GLY A 229 0.43 -21.63 -7.73
N ASP A 230 -0.40 -20.73 -8.19
CA ASP A 230 -1.60 -21.07 -8.96
C ASP A 230 -1.21 -21.57 -10.36
N GLU A 231 -1.92 -22.57 -10.90
CA GLU A 231 -1.69 -23.09 -12.26
C GLU A 231 -1.93 -22.00 -13.31
N LYS A 232 -3.00 -21.21 -13.14
CA LYS A 232 -3.30 -20.05 -13.97
C LYS A 232 -2.93 -18.78 -13.22
N VAL A 233 -1.95 -18.07 -13.73
CA VAL A 233 -1.50 -16.78 -13.20
C VAL A 233 -2.41 -15.67 -13.70
N VAL A 234 -2.83 -14.81 -12.78
CA VAL A 234 -3.54 -13.56 -13.07
C VAL A 234 -2.54 -12.42 -12.90
N PRO A 235 -2.31 -11.55 -13.91
CA PRO A 235 -1.39 -10.43 -13.80
C PRO A 235 -1.90 -9.37 -12.83
N PHE A 236 -1.00 -8.57 -12.25
CA PHE A 236 -1.37 -7.41 -11.43
C PHE A 236 -1.82 -6.23 -12.28
N SER A 237 -1.10 -5.95 -13.36
CA SER A 237 -1.47 -4.84 -14.25
C SER A 237 -2.62 -5.25 -15.17
N PHE A 238 -3.57 -4.32 -15.34
CA PHE A 238 -4.66 -4.46 -16.32
C PHE A 238 -4.18 -4.33 -17.77
N THR A 239 -2.91 -3.96 -17.99
CA THR A 239 -2.30 -3.84 -19.33
C THR A 239 -1.42 -5.02 -19.68
N THR A 240 -1.09 -5.89 -18.72
CA THR A 240 -0.30 -7.10 -18.98
C THR A 240 -1.18 -8.16 -19.63
N ASN A 241 -0.73 -8.71 -20.78
CA ASN A 241 -1.42 -9.84 -21.38
C ASN A 241 -1.32 -11.06 -20.47
N PRO A 242 -2.45 -11.71 -20.08
CA PRO A 242 -2.44 -12.87 -19.21
C PRO A 242 -1.60 -14.06 -19.73
N GLU A 243 -1.39 -14.18 -21.03
CA GLU A 243 -0.56 -15.24 -21.62
C GLU A 243 0.93 -15.03 -21.35
N ASP A 244 1.39 -13.79 -21.24
CA ASP A 244 2.80 -13.46 -21.04
C ASP A 244 3.30 -13.76 -19.62
N VAL A 245 2.39 -13.98 -18.67
CA VAL A 245 2.70 -14.28 -17.26
C VAL A 245 2.57 -15.78 -16.92
N GLN A 246 2.34 -16.64 -17.90
CA GLN A 246 2.31 -18.11 -17.68
C GLN A 246 3.74 -18.67 -17.75
N ILE A 247 4.41 -18.76 -16.61
CA ILE A 247 5.80 -19.18 -16.46
C ILE A 247 5.92 -20.45 -15.62
N ASP A 248 7.05 -21.14 -15.71
CA ASP A 248 7.42 -22.19 -14.77
C ASP A 248 7.72 -21.58 -13.41
N GLN A 249 6.85 -21.82 -12.43
CA GLN A 249 6.92 -21.19 -11.13
C GLN A 249 7.76 -21.99 -10.14
N VAL A 250 8.49 -21.27 -9.27
CA VAL A 250 9.21 -21.88 -8.13
C VAL A 250 8.26 -22.12 -6.96
N SER A 251 8.61 -23.09 -6.11
CA SER A 251 7.86 -23.36 -4.89
C SER A 251 8.40 -22.59 -3.69
N CYS A 252 7.51 -22.19 -2.79
CA CYS A 252 7.82 -21.86 -1.41
C CYS A 252 7.59 -23.08 -0.53
N TRP A 253 8.03 -23.04 0.74
CA TRP A 253 7.97 -24.18 1.64
C TRP A 253 7.47 -23.75 3.00
N LEU A 254 6.71 -24.61 3.66
CA LEU A 254 6.15 -24.37 4.99
C LEU A 254 6.76 -25.33 6.01
N THR A 255 7.25 -24.78 7.09
CA THR A 255 7.69 -25.49 8.30
C THR A 255 7.14 -24.80 9.56
N TYR A 256 7.54 -25.24 10.72
CA TYR A 256 6.98 -24.75 11.99
C TYR A 256 8.06 -24.58 13.05
N THR A 257 7.86 -23.60 13.95
CA THR A 257 8.56 -23.61 15.23
C THR A 257 8.06 -24.76 16.10
N ASN A 258 8.76 -25.05 17.20
CA ASN A 258 8.39 -26.05 18.19
C ASN A 258 8.77 -25.56 19.59
N GLU A 259 8.47 -26.37 20.62
CA GLU A 259 8.73 -25.99 22.00
C GLU A 259 10.23 -25.69 22.27
N LYS A 260 11.13 -26.45 21.67
CA LYS A 260 12.57 -26.19 21.79
C LYS A 260 12.97 -24.83 21.20
N THR A 261 12.37 -24.44 20.07
CA THR A 261 12.54 -23.09 19.50
C THR A 261 12.09 -22.04 20.50
N HIS A 262 10.90 -22.23 21.09
CA HIS A 262 10.29 -21.27 22.01
C HIS A 262 11.09 -21.19 23.33
N GLU A 263 11.63 -22.29 23.83
CA GLU A 263 12.48 -22.34 25.02
C GLU A 263 13.77 -21.54 24.82
N ILE A 264 14.46 -21.73 23.69
CA ILE A 264 15.67 -20.95 23.35
C ILE A 264 15.36 -19.46 23.33
N ILE A 265 14.25 -19.05 22.70
CA ILE A 265 13.84 -17.65 22.64
C ILE A 265 13.55 -17.10 24.03
N ARG A 266 12.75 -17.81 24.85
CA ARG A 266 12.40 -17.38 26.21
C ARG A 266 13.61 -17.22 27.10
N ASN A 267 14.60 -18.11 26.98
CA ASN A 267 15.82 -18.07 27.80
C ASN A 267 16.80 -16.95 27.40
N ASN A 268 16.56 -16.26 26.28
CA ASN A 268 17.43 -15.19 25.77
C ASN A 268 16.69 -13.85 25.55
N LEU A 269 15.52 -13.66 26.15
CA LEU A 269 14.75 -12.42 26.01
C LEU A 269 15.51 -11.20 26.57
N ASP A 270 16.29 -11.36 27.60
CA ASP A 270 17.15 -10.32 28.19
C ASP A 270 18.22 -9.82 27.22
N ARG A 271 18.61 -10.63 26.24
CA ARG A 271 19.56 -10.28 25.16
C ARG A 271 18.88 -9.69 23.91
N SER A 272 17.55 -9.63 23.89
CA SER A 272 16.81 -8.99 22.81
C SER A 272 16.74 -7.49 23.02
N PRO A 273 17.21 -6.65 22.08
CA PRO A 273 17.10 -5.19 22.17
C PRO A 273 15.68 -4.67 22.45
N ILE A 274 14.66 -5.43 22.02
CA ILE A 274 13.24 -5.09 22.26
C ILE A 274 12.92 -5.20 23.76
N TYR A 275 13.33 -6.29 24.39
CA TYR A 275 13.02 -6.60 25.81
C TYR A 275 14.03 -5.98 26.78
N ALA A 276 15.25 -5.70 26.32
CA ALA A 276 16.28 -4.98 27.08
C ALA A 276 16.04 -3.45 27.14
N GLY A 277 15.01 -2.93 26.47
CA GLY A 277 14.69 -1.49 26.47
C GLY A 277 15.69 -0.62 25.68
N ILE A 278 16.46 -1.20 24.78
CA ILE A 278 17.43 -0.50 23.93
C ILE A 278 16.72 0.16 22.73
N ILE A 279 15.64 -0.46 22.24
CA ILE A 279 14.81 0.05 21.17
C ILE A 279 13.88 1.11 21.70
N GLU A 280 13.97 2.33 21.14
CA GLU A 280 13.12 3.47 21.46
C GLU A 280 11.85 3.49 20.59
N GLY A 281 11.97 3.00 19.34
CA GLY A 281 10.92 3.02 18.34
C GLY A 281 9.81 2.02 18.58
N THR A 282 8.57 2.42 18.35
CA THR A 282 7.41 1.52 18.37
C THR A 282 7.41 0.60 17.14
N GLY A 283 7.19 -0.70 17.35
CA GLY A 283 7.11 -1.69 16.27
C GLY A 283 5.70 -1.93 15.75
N PRO A 284 5.56 -2.52 14.54
CA PRO A 284 4.26 -2.79 13.94
C PRO A 284 3.53 -3.94 14.65
N ARG A 285 2.29 -3.73 15.04
CA ARG A 285 1.42 -4.72 15.70
C ARG A 285 1.20 -5.99 14.87
N TYR A 286 1.11 -5.86 13.56
CA TYR A 286 0.76 -6.94 12.63
C TYR A 286 1.96 -7.60 11.93
N CYS A 287 3.17 -7.25 12.32
CA CYS A 287 4.40 -7.93 11.94
C CYS A 287 5.29 -8.08 13.18
N PRO A 288 4.81 -8.83 14.20
CA PRO A 288 5.58 -9.02 15.42
C PRO A 288 6.83 -9.85 15.12
N SER A 289 7.90 -9.60 15.88
CA SER A 289 9.06 -10.48 15.90
C SER A 289 8.70 -11.87 16.41
N ILE A 290 9.56 -12.86 16.21
CA ILE A 290 9.30 -14.20 16.75
C ILE A 290 9.30 -14.18 18.28
N GLU A 291 10.11 -13.34 18.93
CA GLU A 291 10.12 -13.11 20.37
C GLU A 291 8.73 -12.63 20.85
N ASP A 292 8.16 -11.64 20.16
CA ASP A 292 6.83 -11.13 20.45
C ASP A 292 5.74 -12.20 20.31
N LYS A 293 5.84 -13.07 19.29
CA LYS A 293 4.88 -14.17 19.10
C LYS A 293 4.97 -15.18 20.22
N VAL A 294 6.16 -15.58 20.61
CA VAL A 294 6.40 -16.57 21.68
C VAL A 294 5.92 -16.05 23.03
N VAL A 295 6.06 -14.75 23.29
CA VAL A 295 5.60 -14.13 24.55
C VAL A 295 4.09 -13.87 24.53
N LYS A 296 3.57 -13.24 23.49
CA LYS A 296 2.16 -12.82 23.40
C LYS A 296 1.19 -13.98 23.14
N PHE A 297 1.64 -15.05 22.50
CA PHE A 297 0.87 -16.25 22.16
C PHE A 297 1.51 -17.49 22.77
N ALA A 298 1.79 -17.42 24.07
CA ALA A 298 2.46 -18.50 24.82
C ALA A 298 1.65 -19.80 24.87
N ASP A 299 0.35 -19.75 24.58
CA ASP A 299 -0.57 -20.90 24.46
C ASP A 299 -0.42 -21.66 23.13
N LYS A 300 0.35 -21.15 22.18
CA LYS A 300 0.58 -21.78 20.87
C LYS A 300 1.82 -22.66 20.90
N ASP A 301 1.64 -23.94 20.59
CA ASP A 301 2.72 -24.92 20.53
C ASP A 301 3.67 -24.69 19.37
N ARG A 302 3.21 -24.00 18.31
CA ARG A 302 3.99 -23.75 17.09
C ARG A 302 3.50 -22.53 16.32
N HIS A 303 4.40 -21.92 15.54
CA HIS A 303 4.11 -20.86 14.59
C HIS A 303 4.51 -21.30 13.18
N GLN A 304 3.76 -20.88 12.17
CA GLN A 304 4.06 -21.14 10.77
C GLN A 304 5.28 -20.33 10.31
N ILE A 305 6.17 -20.99 9.60
CA ILE A 305 7.41 -20.43 9.04
C ILE A 305 7.44 -20.74 7.55
N PHE A 306 7.56 -19.70 6.74
CA PHE A 306 7.63 -19.82 5.28
C PHE A 306 9.07 -19.67 4.81
N ILE A 307 9.56 -20.61 4.00
CA ILE A 307 10.85 -20.56 3.35
C ILE A 307 10.60 -20.15 1.91
N GLU A 308 11.05 -18.95 1.56
CA GLU A 308 10.70 -18.29 0.31
C GLU A 308 11.96 -17.92 -0.47
N PRO A 309 12.11 -18.32 -1.76
CA PRO A 309 13.27 -17.95 -2.57
C PRO A 309 13.30 -16.42 -2.81
N GLU A 310 14.47 -15.81 -2.73
CA GLU A 310 14.65 -14.39 -3.00
C GLU A 310 14.91 -14.06 -4.48
N GLY A 311 15.08 -15.07 -5.33
CA GLY A 311 15.30 -14.94 -6.76
C GLY A 311 15.70 -16.24 -7.42
N LEU A 312 15.78 -16.23 -8.76
CA LEU A 312 16.15 -17.40 -9.57
C LEU A 312 17.66 -17.68 -9.56
N HIS A 313 18.46 -16.64 -9.43
CA HIS A 313 19.91 -16.69 -9.55
C HIS A 313 20.65 -16.51 -8.21
N THR A 314 19.98 -16.82 -7.11
CA THR A 314 20.55 -16.77 -5.77
C THR A 314 20.18 -18.02 -4.99
N ASN A 315 21.04 -18.41 -4.05
CA ASN A 315 20.76 -19.44 -3.05
C ASN A 315 20.17 -18.87 -1.75
N GLU A 316 19.94 -17.56 -1.69
CA GLU A 316 19.35 -16.95 -0.50
C GLU A 316 17.84 -17.27 -0.42
N MET A 317 17.43 -17.79 0.75
CA MET A 317 16.04 -18.04 1.09
C MET A 317 15.63 -17.17 2.26
N TYR A 318 14.49 -16.52 2.14
CA TYR A 318 13.86 -15.72 3.19
C TYR A 318 13.10 -16.62 4.15
N VAL A 319 13.24 -16.39 5.47
CA VAL A 319 12.58 -17.20 6.52
C VAL A 319 11.40 -16.44 7.12
N GLY A 320 10.30 -16.36 6.38
CA GLY A 320 9.09 -15.63 6.75
C GLY A 320 8.51 -16.13 8.07
N GLY A 321 8.29 -15.22 9.01
CA GLY A 321 7.77 -15.53 10.34
C GLY A 321 8.80 -15.55 11.46
N MET A 322 10.11 -15.55 11.12
CA MET A 322 11.25 -15.58 12.05
C MET A 322 11.97 -14.23 12.19
N SER A 323 11.27 -13.11 11.93
CA SER A 323 11.84 -11.78 12.20
C SER A 323 12.27 -11.68 13.65
N SER A 324 13.52 -11.25 13.89
CA SER A 324 14.14 -11.28 15.22
C SER A 324 15.19 -10.18 15.36
N SER A 325 15.44 -9.77 16.59
CA SER A 325 16.60 -8.96 16.95
C SER A 325 17.55 -9.67 17.93
N LEU A 326 17.33 -10.94 18.19
CA LEU A 326 18.21 -11.75 19.05
C LEU A 326 19.64 -11.82 18.48
N PRO A 327 20.67 -12.02 19.33
CA PRO A 327 22.05 -12.09 18.88
C PRO A 327 22.31 -13.31 17.99
N GLU A 328 23.40 -13.25 17.23
CA GLU A 328 23.74 -14.22 16.19
C GLU A 328 23.81 -15.67 16.68
N ASP A 329 24.44 -15.91 17.83
CA ASP A 329 24.52 -17.24 18.45
C ASP A 329 23.12 -17.83 18.72
N VAL A 330 22.21 -17.04 19.26
CA VAL A 330 20.83 -17.45 19.54
C VAL A 330 20.06 -17.69 18.23
N GLN A 331 20.30 -16.85 17.20
CA GLN A 331 19.69 -17.07 15.89
C GLN A 331 20.10 -18.42 15.31
N HIS A 332 21.40 -18.77 15.36
CA HIS A 332 21.88 -20.06 14.91
C HIS A 332 21.23 -21.23 15.66
N GLU A 333 21.10 -21.13 16.97
CA GLU A 333 20.46 -22.18 17.77
C GLU A 333 18.97 -22.34 17.46
N MET A 334 18.19 -21.24 17.45
CA MET A 334 16.74 -21.32 17.24
C MET A 334 16.38 -21.76 15.82
N TYR A 335 17.12 -21.33 14.78
CA TYR A 335 16.86 -21.77 13.40
C TYR A 335 17.10 -23.28 13.22
N ARG A 336 18.11 -23.85 13.89
CA ARG A 336 18.42 -25.28 13.80
C ARG A 336 17.43 -26.20 14.51
N THR A 337 16.50 -25.64 15.26
CA THR A 337 15.38 -26.42 15.85
C THR A 337 14.23 -26.62 14.88
N LEU A 338 14.18 -25.86 13.77
CA LEU A 338 13.09 -25.94 12.80
C LEU A 338 13.26 -27.19 11.91
N PRO A 339 12.18 -27.99 11.70
CA PRO A 339 12.26 -29.15 10.79
C PRO A 339 12.77 -28.76 9.40
N GLY A 340 13.81 -29.44 8.93
CA GLY A 340 14.48 -29.20 7.67
C GLY A 340 15.59 -28.14 7.72
N LEU A 341 15.80 -27.49 8.85
CA LEU A 341 16.86 -26.49 9.06
C LEU A 341 17.94 -26.91 10.04
N GLU A 342 18.02 -28.18 10.41
CA GLU A 342 18.94 -28.70 11.44
C GLU A 342 20.43 -28.41 11.11
N HIS A 343 20.75 -28.29 9.82
CA HIS A 343 22.10 -28.00 9.32
C HIS A 343 22.20 -26.66 8.61
N VAL A 344 21.25 -25.75 8.87
CA VAL A 344 21.13 -24.48 8.17
C VAL A 344 22.40 -23.62 8.31
N LYS A 345 22.74 -22.96 7.21
CA LYS A 345 23.77 -21.91 7.15
C LYS A 345 23.07 -20.57 6.94
N ILE A 346 23.30 -19.64 7.86
CA ILE A 346 22.79 -18.27 7.77
C ILE A 346 23.73 -17.48 6.85
N VAL A 347 23.17 -16.82 5.86
CA VAL A 347 23.88 -15.92 4.94
C VAL A 347 23.85 -14.49 5.46
N ARG A 348 22.70 -14.06 6.02
CA ARG A 348 22.51 -12.75 6.64
C ARG A 348 21.69 -12.92 7.92
N ASN A 349 22.13 -12.30 8.99
CA ASN A 349 21.40 -12.35 10.26
C ASN A 349 20.08 -11.59 10.17
N ALA A 350 19.11 -12.00 10.98
CA ALA A 350 17.94 -11.19 11.28
C ALA A 350 18.38 -9.94 12.07
N TYR A 351 17.65 -8.84 11.89
CA TYR A 351 17.89 -7.60 12.65
C TYR A 351 16.60 -6.79 12.83
N ALA A 352 16.55 -5.99 13.87
CA ALA A 352 15.62 -4.88 13.95
C ALA A 352 16.27 -3.62 13.38
N ILE A 353 15.46 -2.74 12.77
CA ILE A 353 15.90 -1.44 12.31
C ILE A 353 14.98 -0.36 12.88
N GLU A 354 15.57 0.66 13.47
CA GLU A 354 14.89 1.89 13.88
C GLU A 354 15.20 3.02 12.92
N TYR A 355 14.25 3.92 12.73
CA TYR A 355 14.36 5.05 11.81
C TYR A 355 13.41 6.17 12.20
N ASP A 356 13.73 7.40 11.76
CA ASP A 356 12.87 8.56 11.95
C ASP A 356 11.75 8.57 10.91
N CYS A 357 10.55 8.95 11.36
CA CYS A 357 9.36 9.17 10.53
C CYS A 357 8.58 10.37 11.09
N ILE A 358 7.59 10.85 10.34
CA ILE A 358 6.77 11.98 10.78
C ILE A 358 5.48 11.54 11.47
N ASN A 359 4.89 12.47 12.25
CA ASN A 359 3.48 12.42 12.58
C ASN A 359 2.65 12.78 11.34
N PRO A 360 1.92 11.84 10.71
CA PRO A 360 1.22 12.09 9.44
C PRO A 360 0.01 13.03 9.58
N ASN A 361 -0.42 13.37 10.80
CA ASN A 361 -1.49 14.34 11.03
C ASN A 361 -1.11 15.76 10.60
N GLN A 362 0.18 16.02 10.33
CA GLN A 362 0.70 17.27 9.76
C GLN A 362 0.42 17.40 8.26
N LEU A 363 -0.11 16.34 7.62
CA LEU A 363 -0.39 16.32 6.19
C LEU A 363 -1.87 16.58 5.91
N TYR A 364 -2.13 17.22 4.78
CA TYR A 364 -3.44 17.16 4.13
C TYR A 364 -3.68 15.77 3.50
N ALA A 365 -4.91 15.51 3.09
CA ALA A 365 -5.23 14.29 2.34
C ALA A 365 -4.56 14.22 0.95
N SER A 366 -4.01 15.33 0.46
CA SER A 366 -3.14 15.41 -0.71
C SER A 366 -1.72 14.93 -0.45
N LEU A 367 -1.37 14.63 0.81
CA LEU A 367 -0.04 14.34 1.32
C LEU A 367 0.93 15.53 1.31
N GLU A 368 0.43 16.75 1.14
CA GLU A 368 1.18 17.99 1.35
C GLU A 368 1.24 18.35 2.84
N PHE A 369 2.38 18.88 3.30
CA PHE A 369 2.50 19.40 4.66
C PHE A 369 1.64 20.66 4.86
N LYS A 370 0.88 20.70 5.95
CA LYS A 370 0.00 21.85 6.28
C LYS A 370 0.77 23.15 6.49
N LYS A 371 1.98 23.08 7.06
CA LYS A 371 2.81 24.25 7.40
C LYS A 371 3.75 24.69 6.28
N ILE A 372 4.13 23.80 5.38
CA ILE A 372 5.15 24.05 4.35
C ILE A 372 4.55 23.75 2.98
N ARG A 373 4.33 24.79 2.19
CA ARG A 373 3.78 24.68 0.84
C ARG A 373 4.79 24.05 -0.11
N GLY A 374 4.35 23.16 -0.98
CA GLY A 374 5.19 22.45 -1.95
C GLY A 374 6.03 21.32 -1.31
N LEU A 375 5.87 21.04 -0.02
CA LEU A 375 6.49 19.87 0.62
C LEU A 375 5.46 18.75 0.75
N PHE A 376 5.75 17.61 0.12
CA PHE A 376 4.94 16.40 0.14
C PHE A 376 5.73 15.24 0.75
N SER A 377 5.04 14.20 1.18
CA SER A 377 5.71 13.00 1.65
C SER A 377 4.91 11.73 1.39
N GLY A 378 5.60 10.60 1.33
CA GLY A 378 4.99 9.30 1.10
C GLY A 378 5.78 8.12 1.66
N GLY A 379 5.07 7.01 1.83
CA GLY A 379 5.64 5.74 2.23
C GLY A 379 5.88 5.59 3.72
N GLN A 380 6.93 4.88 4.07
CA GLN A 380 7.23 4.51 5.45
C GLN A 380 7.62 5.72 6.30
N PHE A 381 8.10 6.78 5.68
CA PHE A 381 8.35 8.07 6.31
C PHE A 381 7.07 8.69 6.91
N ASN A 382 5.89 8.42 6.35
CA ASN A 382 4.59 8.83 6.90
C ASN A 382 4.07 7.88 8.01
N GLY A 383 4.93 7.01 8.55
CA GLY A 383 4.53 6.09 9.61
C GLY A 383 3.71 4.90 9.13
N SER A 384 3.72 4.55 7.85
CA SER A 384 3.15 3.31 7.32
C SER A 384 4.20 2.19 7.24
N SER A 385 3.77 0.96 6.98
CA SER A 385 4.65 -0.20 6.79
C SER A 385 4.14 -1.07 5.65
N GLY A 386 5.02 -1.33 4.68
CA GLY A 386 4.78 -2.19 3.51
C GLY A 386 5.10 -1.48 2.20
N TYR A 387 5.52 -2.28 1.20
CA TYR A 387 5.92 -1.77 -0.12
C TYR A 387 4.76 -1.15 -0.88
N GLU A 388 3.59 -1.77 -0.81
CA GLU A 388 2.38 -1.36 -1.50
C GLU A 388 1.80 -0.08 -0.88
N GLU A 389 1.81 0.01 0.46
CA GLU A 389 1.43 1.22 1.19
C GLU A 389 2.38 2.38 0.85
N ALA A 390 3.66 2.09 0.68
CA ALA A 390 4.64 3.09 0.28
C ALA A 390 4.43 3.56 -1.17
N ALA A 391 4.27 2.62 -2.09
CA ALA A 391 4.07 2.92 -3.51
C ALA A 391 2.83 3.79 -3.77
N CYS A 392 1.69 3.45 -3.17
CA CYS A 392 0.46 4.22 -3.37
C CYS A 392 0.56 5.64 -2.79
N GLN A 393 1.20 5.82 -1.63
CA GLN A 393 1.43 7.17 -1.08
C GLN A 393 2.38 7.98 -1.97
N GLY A 394 3.47 7.35 -2.44
CA GLY A 394 4.39 7.99 -3.37
C GLY A 394 3.71 8.44 -4.65
N LEU A 395 2.86 7.59 -5.24
CA LEU A 395 2.07 7.92 -6.42
C LEU A 395 1.17 9.14 -6.19
N ILE A 396 0.39 9.14 -5.10
CA ILE A 396 -0.52 10.25 -4.78
C ILE A 396 0.26 11.54 -4.46
N ALA A 397 1.34 11.45 -3.70
CA ALA A 397 2.19 12.61 -3.38
C ALA A 397 2.83 13.20 -4.66
N GLY A 398 3.34 12.35 -5.55
CA GLY A 398 3.90 12.78 -6.84
C GLY A 398 2.86 13.42 -7.76
N ILE A 399 1.68 12.80 -7.88
CA ILE A 399 0.56 13.39 -8.63
C ILE A 399 0.22 14.77 -8.07
N ASN A 400 0.06 14.90 -6.76
CA ASN A 400 -0.37 16.16 -6.15
C ASN A 400 0.72 17.25 -6.18
N ALA A 401 1.99 16.89 -6.08
CA ALA A 401 3.08 17.82 -6.35
C ALA A 401 3.03 18.36 -7.78
N ALA A 402 2.75 17.48 -8.75
CA ALA A 402 2.56 17.90 -10.14
C ALA A 402 1.30 18.76 -10.33
N MET A 403 0.18 18.39 -9.73
CA MET A 403 -1.07 19.15 -9.81
C MET A 403 -0.90 20.59 -9.28
N GLU A 404 -0.20 20.77 -8.15
CA GLU A 404 0.09 22.10 -7.61
C GLU A 404 0.90 22.95 -8.59
N ILE A 405 1.97 22.39 -9.17
CA ILE A 405 2.83 23.10 -10.13
C ILE A 405 2.06 23.45 -11.41
N LEU A 406 1.18 22.57 -11.86
CA LEU A 406 0.34 22.76 -13.06
C LEU A 406 -0.90 23.63 -12.80
N GLY A 407 -1.12 24.10 -11.56
CA GLY A 407 -2.28 24.91 -11.19
C GLY A 407 -3.60 24.15 -11.32
N ARG A 408 -3.61 22.84 -11.07
CA ARG A 408 -4.76 21.95 -11.14
C ARG A 408 -5.19 21.50 -9.74
N GLU A 409 -6.46 21.11 -9.61
CA GLU A 409 -6.98 20.58 -8.34
C GLU A 409 -6.25 19.29 -7.93
N PRO A 410 -5.98 19.12 -6.62
CA PRO A 410 -5.33 17.92 -6.13
C PRO A 410 -6.20 16.67 -6.27
N LEU A 411 -5.59 15.54 -6.52
CA LEU A 411 -6.24 14.24 -6.45
C LEU A 411 -6.37 13.81 -4.98
N VAL A 412 -7.60 13.80 -4.48
CA VAL A 412 -7.95 13.23 -3.18
C VAL A 412 -8.96 12.12 -3.40
N LEU A 413 -8.59 10.90 -3.03
CA LEU A 413 -9.47 9.73 -3.11
C LEU A 413 -10.19 9.56 -1.78
N ASP A 414 -11.52 9.42 -1.82
CA ASP A 414 -12.26 9.13 -0.61
C ASP A 414 -12.29 7.63 -0.26
N ARG A 415 -12.71 7.32 0.96
CA ARG A 415 -12.77 5.96 1.50
C ARG A 415 -13.72 5.03 0.75
N SER A 416 -14.67 5.57 0.00
CA SER A 416 -15.63 4.81 -0.82
C SER A 416 -15.13 4.55 -2.24
N GLU A 417 -14.02 5.20 -2.65
CA GLU A 417 -13.49 5.12 -4.00
C GLU A 417 -12.30 4.17 -4.11
N ALA A 418 -11.45 4.12 -3.07
CA ALA A 418 -10.21 3.34 -3.11
C ALA A 418 -9.71 2.92 -1.73
N TYR A 419 -9.01 1.78 -1.66
CA TYR A 419 -8.19 1.41 -0.50
C TYR A 419 -7.08 2.45 -0.24
N ILE A 420 -6.54 3.06 -1.30
CA ILE A 420 -5.60 4.19 -1.19
C ILE A 420 -6.25 5.34 -0.41
N GLY A 421 -7.52 5.65 -0.69
CA GLY A 421 -8.28 6.65 0.04
C GLY A 421 -8.47 6.29 1.52
N VAL A 422 -8.78 5.02 1.82
CA VAL A 422 -8.87 4.52 3.20
C VAL A 422 -7.54 4.68 3.93
N LEU A 423 -6.44 4.30 3.29
CA LEU A 423 -5.09 4.38 3.86
C LEU A 423 -4.70 5.82 4.20
N ILE A 424 -4.85 6.74 3.25
CA ILE A 424 -4.45 8.14 3.45
C ILE A 424 -5.35 8.82 4.48
N ASP A 425 -6.66 8.61 4.41
CA ASP A 425 -7.59 9.16 5.41
C ASP A 425 -7.27 8.66 6.82
N ASP A 426 -7.00 7.35 7.00
CA ASP A 426 -6.58 6.79 8.28
C ASP A 426 -5.28 7.43 8.79
N LEU A 427 -4.28 7.65 7.92
CA LEU A 427 -3.01 8.26 8.30
C LEU A 427 -3.17 9.70 8.78
N VAL A 428 -3.95 10.52 8.07
CA VAL A 428 -4.03 11.96 8.35
C VAL A 428 -5.09 12.33 9.39
N THR A 429 -6.02 11.42 9.74
CA THR A 429 -7.12 11.70 10.68
C THR A 429 -7.08 10.90 11.98
N LYS A 430 -6.35 9.78 12.02
CA LYS A 430 -6.26 8.92 13.21
C LYS A 430 -4.94 9.09 13.93
N GLU A 431 -4.93 8.88 15.23
CA GLU A 431 -3.68 8.76 15.98
C GLU A 431 -2.99 7.45 15.65
N ASN A 432 -1.77 7.54 15.15
CA ASN A 432 -0.95 6.41 14.78
C ASN A 432 0.28 6.34 15.70
N HIS A 433 0.17 5.57 16.78
CA HIS A 433 1.29 5.34 17.71
C HIS A 433 2.15 4.13 17.34
N GLU A 434 1.80 3.43 16.27
CA GLU A 434 2.51 2.27 15.72
C GLU A 434 2.50 2.33 14.19
N PRO A 435 3.45 1.68 13.48
CA PRO A 435 3.47 1.66 12.04
C PRO A 435 2.14 1.16 11.45
N TYR A 436 1.49 2.02 10.66
CA TYR A 436 0.21 1.69 10.02
C TYR A 436 0.38 0.60 8.97
N ARG A 437 -0.55 -0.34 8.93
CA ARG A 437 -0.64 -1.38 7.92
C ARG A 437 -2.04 -1.49 7.37
N MET A 438 -2.16 -1.55 6.04
CA MET A 438 -3.46 -1.76 5.41
C MET A 438 -3.97 -3.18 5.62
N MET A 439 -5.24 -3.29 5.97
CA MET A 439 -5.97 -4.55 6.13
C MET A 439 -7.37 -4.43 5.55
N THR A 440 -7.93 -5.54 5.08
CA THR A 440 -9.30 -5.56 4.53
C THR A 440 -10.36 -5.11 5.54
N SER A 441 -10.12 -5.30 6.84
CA SER A 441 -11.03 -4.87 7.90
C SER A 441 -11.13 -3.35 8.07
N ARG A 442 -10.17 -2.59 7.53
CA ARG A 442 -10.19 -1.11 7.61
C ARG A 442 -11.11 -0.46 6.58
N ALA A 443 -11.46 -1.18 5.51
CA ALA A 443 -12.37 -0.69 4.48
C ALA A 443 -13.82 -1.06 4.83
N GLU A 444 -14.70 -0.07 4.82
CA GLU A 444 -16.13 -0.21 5.10
C GLU A 444 -16.87 -0.82 3.90
N TYR A 445 -16.43 -0.51 2.67
CA TYR A 445 -17.15 -0.83 1.42
C TYR A 445 -16.41 -1.89 0.59
N ARG A 446 -16.03 -3.02 1.20
CA ARG A 446 -15.15 -4.03 0.59
C ARG A 446 -15.67 -4.63 -0.72
N LEU A 447 -16.99 -4.77 -0.89
CA LEU A 447 -17.57 -5.27 -2.14
C LEU A 447 -17.51 -4.24 -3.28
N LEU A 448 -17.44 -2.96 -2.95
CA LEU A 448 -17.24 -1.91 -3.95
C LEU A 448 -15.74 -1.76 -4.29
N LEU A 449 -14.85 -1.97 -3.32
CA LEU A 449 -13.41 -1.75 -3.42
C LEU A 449 -12.64 -3.04 -3.73
N ARG A 450 -13.13 -3.88 -4.65
CA ARG A 450 -12.45 -5.14 -5.01
C ARG A 450 -11.20 -4.85 -5.86
N GLN A 451 -10.24 -5.77 -5.82
CA GLN A 451 -9.06 -5.67 -6.69
C GLN A 451 -9.38 -5.86 -8.17
N ASP A 452 -10.40 -6.69 -8.48
CA ASP A 452 -10.83 -7.04 -9.83
C ASP A 452 -11.51 -5.88 -10.58
N ASN A 453 -12.03 -4.87 -9.87
CA ASN A 453 -12.70 -3.73 -10.45
C ASN A 453 -11.97 -2.39 -10.25
N ALA A 454 -10.70 -2.40 -9.88
CA ALA A 454 -9.93 -1.18 -9.63
C ALA A 454 -9.85 -0.28 -10.88
N ASP A 455 -9.74 -0.88 -12.07
CA ASP A 455 -9.74 -0.17 -13.35
C ASP A 455 -11.06 0.57 -13.60
N LEU A 456 -12.20 -0.08 -13.38
CA LEU A 456 -13.54 0.53 -13.52
C LEU A 456 -13.74 1.73 -12.56
N ARG A 457 -13.09 1.73 -11.40
CA ARG A 457 -13.20 2.80 -10.41
C ARG A 457 -12.24 3.97 -10.65
N LEU A 458 -11.02 3.71 -11.10
CA LEU A 458 -9.92 4.67 -11.02
C LEU A 458 -9.27 5.06 -12.36
N THR A 459 -9.40 4.25 -13.42
CA THR A 459 -8.73 4.53 -14.70
C THR A 459 -9.20 5.86 -15.32
N LYS A 460 -10.46 6.22 -15.17
CA LYS A 460 -10.96 7.53 -15.62
C LYS A 460 -10.22 8.68 -14.93
N LYS A 461 -10.01 8.59 -13.61
CA LYS A 461 -9.24 9.60 -12.85
C LYS A 461 -7.78 9.66 -13.32
N GLY A 462 -7.15 8.50 -13.53
CA GLY A 462 -5.79 8.42 -14.09
C GLY A 462 -5.67 9.06 -15.47
N TYR A 463 -6.70 8.90 -16.31
CA TYR A 463 -6.76 9.55 -17.63
C TYR A 463 -6.96 11.08 -17.52
N GLU A 464 -7.86 11.53 -16.66
CA GLU A 464 -8.09 12.96 -16.42
C GLU A 464 -6.84 13.67 -15.86
N ILE A 465 -6.04 12.98 -15.07
CA ILE A 465 -4.75 13.45 -14.55
C ILE A 465 -3.72 13.55 -15.69
N GLY A 466 -3.70 12.59 -16.61
CA GLY A 466 -2.76 12.49 -17.72
C GLY A 466 -1.77 11.33 -17.62
N LEU A 467 -1.95 10.39 -16.68
CA LEU A 467 -1.08 9.22 -16.50
C LEU A 467 -1.55 7.96 -17.27
N ILE A 468 -2.78 7.95 -17.74
CA ILE A 468 -3.37 6.83 -18.49
C ILE A 468 -3.57 7.25 -19.93
N SER A 469 -3.17 6.37 -20.88
CA SER A 469 -3.37 6.60 -22.31
C SER A 469 -4.86 6.57 -22.70
N LYS A 470 -5.17 7.25 -23.82
CA LYS A 470 -6.54 7.23 -24.37
C LYS A 470 -7.00 5.82 -24.72
N GLU A 471 -6.14 4.98 -25.26
CA GLU A 471 -6.45 3.59 -25.63
C GLU A 471 -6.87 2.77 -24.41
N ARG A 472 -6.13 2.88 -23.30
CA ARG A 472 -6.45 2.21 -22.05
C ARG A 472 -7.79 2.71 -21.46
N TYR A 473 -8.01 4.02 -21.50
CA TYR A 473 -9.28 4.61 -21.06
C TYR A 473 -10.46 4.12 -21.92
N ASP A 474 -10.32 4.15 -23.26
CA ASP A 474 -11.36 3.70 -24.20
C ASP A 474 -11.68 2.22 -24.00
N TRP A 475 -10.66 1.38 -23.71
CA TRP A 475 -10.88 -0.03 -23.36
C TRP A 475 -11.73 -0.19 -22.09
N VAL A 476 -11.43 0.55 -21.04
CA VAL A 476 -12.21 0.49 -19.78
C VAL A 476 -13.64 0.96 -20.00
N CYS A 477 -13.89 1.99 -20.77
CA CYS A 477 -15.23 2.42 -21.15
C CYS A 477 -15.98 1.33 -21.92
N LYS A 478 -15.32 0.66 -22.87
CA LYS A 478 -15.90 -0.47 -23.61
C LYS A 478 -16.21 -1.64 -22.68
N LYS A 479 -15.31 -1.97 -21.75
CA LYS A 479 -15.50 -3.01 -20.74
C LYS A 479 -16.73 -2.73 -19.90
N GLU A 480 -16.87 -1.49 -19.39
CA GLU A 480 -18.04 -1.07 -18.60
C GLU A 480 -19.35 -1.22 -19.39
N GLN A 481 -19.34 -0.84 -20.67
CA GLN A 481 -20.49 -1.01 -21.54
C GLN A 481 -20.84 -2.49 -21.76
N MET A 482 -19.87 -3.35 -22.08
CA MET A 482 -20.09 -4.78 -22.25
C MET A 482 -20.67 -5.44 -20.99
N ILE A 483 -20.19 -5.06 -19.80
CA ILE A 483 -20.72 -5.55 -18.52
C ILE A 483 -22.19 -5.17 -18.38
N LYS A 484 -22.55 -3.91 -18.65
CA LYS A 484 -23.93 -3.41 -18.55
C LYS A 484 -24.85 -4.12 -19.55
N GLU A 485 -24.47 -4.17 -20.81
CA GLU A 485 -25.26 -4.83 -21.86
C GLU A 485 -25.51 -6.30 -21.54
N GLU A 486 -24.50 -7.00 -21.02
CA GLU A 486 -24.64 -8.42 -20.68
C GLU A 486 -25.52 -8.65 -19.43
N ILE A 487 -25.42 -7.82 -18.42
CA ILE A 487 -26.34 -7.87 -17.26
C ILE A 487 -27.79 -7.65 -17.73
N ASP A 488 -28.02 -6.67 -18.61
CA ASP A 488 -29.33 -6.38 -19.17
C ASP A 488 -29.86 -7.53 -20.06
N ARG A 489 -28.97 -8.23 -20.80
CA ARG A 489 -29.32 -9.37 -21.62
C ARG A 489 -29.75 -10.57 -20.77
N VAL A 490 -28.92 -11.00 -19.83
CA VAL A 490 -29.20 -12.21 -19.01
C VAL A 490 -30.43 -12.03 -18.11
N ALA A 491 -30.80 -10.78 -17.79
CA ALA A 491 -32.03 -10.47 -17.07
C ALA A 491 -33.30 -10.69 -17.92
N LYS A 492 -33.16 -10.73 -19.25
CA LYS A 492 -34.28 -10.93 -20.20
C LYS A 492 -34.32 -12.32 -20.79
N VAL A 493 -33.21 -13.06 -20.79
CA VAL A 493 -33.15 -14.42 -21.33
C VAL A 493 -33.81 -15.40 -20.36
N HIS A 494 -34.86 -16.05 -20.82
CA HIS A 494 -35.62 -17.06 -20.08
C HIS A 494 -35.23 -18.47 -20.52
N VAL A 495 -34.98 -19.35 -19.58
CA VAL A 495 -34.76 -20.78 -19.81
C VAL A 495 -35.93 -21.57 -19.23
N GLY A 496 -36.46 -22.51 -20.02
CA GLY A 496 -37.56 -23.38 -19.61
C GLY A 496 -37.06 -24.57 -18.77
N ALA A 497 -37.98 -25.22 -18.06
CA ALA A 497 -37.71 -26.44 -17.27
C ALA A 497 -37.62 -27.70 -18.19
N ASN A 498 -36.84 -27.66 -19.29
CA ASN A 498 -36.64 -28.74 -20.20
C ASN A 498 -35.58 -29.75 -19.71
N LYS A 499 -35.40 -30.88 -20.42
CA LYS A 499 -34.48 -31.95 -20.02
C LYS A 499 -33.01 -31.50 -19.95
N GLU A 500 -32.59 -30.63 -20.86
CA GLU A 500 -31.21 -30.11 -20.94
C GLU A 500 -30.91 -29.23 -19.70
N VAL A 501 -31.79 -28.32 -19.40
CA VAL A 501 -31.66 -27.43 -18.22
C VAL A 501 -31.67 -28.24 -16.93
N GLN A 502 -32.60 -29.22 -16.79
CA GLN A 502 -32.65 -30.04 -15.58
C GLN A 502 -31.38 -30.89 -15.41
N ALA A 503 -30.86 -31.47 -16.47
CA ALA A 503 -29.62 -32.23 -16.43
C ALA A 503 -28.41 -31.36 -16.03
N LEU A 504 -28.33 -30.14 -16.55
CA LEU A 504 -27.29 -29.19 -16.14
C LEU A 504 -27.39 -28.83 -14.65
N LEU A 505 -28.60 -28.52 -14.17
CA LEU A 505 -28.81 -28.16 -12.76
C LEU A 505 -28.44 -29.34 -11.85
N GLU A 506 -28.86 -30.56 -12.19
CA GLU A 506 -28.53 -31.77 -11.43
C GLU A 506 -27.01 -32.02 -11.40
N SER A 507 -26.29 -31.79 -12.50
CA SER A 507 -24.84 -31.97 -12.58
C SER A 507 -24.06 -31.05 -11.60
N TYR A 508 -24.61 -29.91 -11.22
CA TYR A 508 -24.07 -28.97 -10.26
C TYR A 508 -24.74 -29.07 -8.87
N GLY A 509 -25.61 -30.06 -8.65
CA GLY A 509 -26.34 -30.22 -7.38
C GLY A 509 -27.34 -29.10 -7.10
N SER A 510 -27.81 -28.41 -8.14
CA SER A 510 -28.79 -27.33 -8.02
C SER A 510 -30.22 -27.87 -8.04
N ILE A 511 -31.14 -27.16 -7.37
CA ILE A 511 -32.55 -27.54 -7.30
C ILE A 511 -33.19 -27.47 -8.69
N PRO A 512 -33.94 -28.49 -9.13
CA PRO A 512 -34.66 -28.50 -10.41
C PRO A 512 -35.64 -27.34 -10.55
N LEU A 513 -35.93 -26.93 -11.77
CA LEU A 513 -36.92 -25.91 -12.09
C LEU A 513 -38.32 -26.53 -12.23
N ASN A 514 -39.33 -25.85 -11.65
CA ASN A 514 -40.75 -26.17 -11.89
C ASN A 514 -41.34 -25.33 -13.02
N THR A 515 -40.82 -24.12 -13.22
CA THR A 515 -41.24 -23.15 -14.23
C THR A 515 -40.03 -22.51 -14.89
N GLY A 516 -40.23 -21.82 -16.02
CA GLY A 516 -39.17 -21.04 -16.65
C GLY A 516 -38.71 -19.89 -15.73
N VAL A 517 -37.42 -19.62 -15.74
CA VAL A 517 -36.74 -18.55 -14.98
C VAL A 517 -35.76 -17.81 -15.86
N THR A 518 -35.31 -16.63 -15.42
CA THR A 518 -34.26 -15.90 -16.11
C THR A 518 -32.86 -16.46 -15.79
N LEU A 519 -31.89 -16.24 -16.69
CA LEU A 519 -30.49 -16.59 -16.41
C LEU A 519 -29.97 -15.88 -15.15
N THR A 520 -30.38 -14.63 -14.92
CA THR A 520 -30.06 -13.88 -13.70
C THR A 520 -30.51 -14.61 -12.43
N GLU A 521 -31.71 -15.21 -12.42
CA GLU A 521 -32.21 -15.98 -11.26
C GLU A 521 -31.37 -17.23 -11.01
N LEU A 522 -30.89 -17.89 -12.06
CA LEU A 522 -29.99 -19.05 -11.95
C LEU A 522 -28.59 -18.62 -11.45
N MET A 523 -28.04 -17.53 -11.98
CA MET A 523 -26.73 -17.02 -11.57
C MET A 523 -26.68 -16.63 -10.08
N ARG A 524 -27.81 -16.26 -9.48
CA ARG A 524 -27.91 -15.94 -8.04
C ARG A 524 -27.78 -17.17 -7.13
N ARG A 525 -27.92 -18.39 -7.68
CA ARG A 525 -27.75 -19.63 -6.91
C ARG A 525 -26.26 -19.84 -6.56
N PRO A 526 -25.90 -20.28 -5.33
CA PRO A 526 -24.51 -20.43 -4.90
C PRO A 526 -23.68 -21.34 -5.79
N GLU A 527 -24.26 -22.45 -6.24
CA GLU A 527 -23.60 -23.49 -7.02
C GLU A 527 -23.42 -23.16 -8.51
N LEU A 528 -24.13 -22.15 -9.02
CA LEU A 528 -24.12 -21.75 -10.43
C LEU A 528 -23.35 -20.44 -10.63
N ASP A 529 -22.84 -20.22 -11.80
CA ASP A 529 -22.19 -18.98 -12.24
C ASP A 529 -22.41 -18.77 -13.74
N TYR A 530 -21.96 -17.63 -14.25
CA TYR A 530 -22.11 -17.25 -15.65
C TYR A 530 -21.52 -18.31 -16.61
N ASP A 531 -20.34 -18.86 -16.33
CA ASP A 531 -19.68 -19.82 -17.21
C ASP A 531 -20.31 -21.21 -17.17
N LYS A 532 -20.80 -21.65 -16.01
CA LYS A 532 -21.52 -22.91 -15.87
C LYS A 532 -22.85 -22.94 -16.62
N LEU A 533 -23.47 -21.79 -16.83
CA LEU A 533 -24.72 -21.70 -17.58
C LEU A 533 -24.53 -21.62 -19.11
N ALA A 534 -23.28 -21.58 -19.59
CA ALA A 534 -22.98 -21.50 -21.02
C ALA A 534 -23.70 -22.57 -21.89
N PRO A 535 -23.83 -23.86 -21.47
CA PRO A 535 -24.49 -24.87 -22.29
C PRO A 535 -25.98 -24.58 -22.58
N ILE A 536 -26.65 -23.86 -21.71
CA ILE A 536 -28.10 -23.54 -21.85
C ILE A 536 -28.37 -22.10 -22.31
N ASP A 537 -27.32 -21.29 -22.52
CA ASP A 537 -27.40 -19.92 -23.01
C ASP A 537 -26.99 -19.87 -24.49
N HIS A 538 -27.91 -20.23 -25.38
CA HIS A 538 -27.64 -20.39 -26.81
C HIS A 538 -27.37 -19.08 -27.56
N GLU A 539 -27.70 -17.94 -26.96
CA GLU A 539 -27.43 -16.60 -27.49
C GLU A 539 -26.25 -15.91 -26.77
N ARG A 540 -25.47 -16.68 -26.04
CA ARG A 540 -24.34 -16.16 -25.26
C ARG A 540 -23.30 -15.50 -26.15
N PRO A 541 -22.95 -14.21 -25.92
CA PRO A 541 -21.87 -13.56 -26.65
C PRO A 541 -20.51 -14.05 -26.18
N GLU A 542 -19.53 -13.95 -27.06
CA GLU A 542 -18.12 -14.14 -26.70
C GLU A 542 -17.61 -12.88 -26.02
N LEU A 543 -17.30 -12.97 -24.72
CA LEU A 543 -16.86 -11.86 -23.88
C LEU A 543 -15.51 -12.17 -23.23
N PRO A 544 -14.64 -11.16 -23.03
CA PRO A 544 -13.43 -11.31 -22.25
C PRO A 544 -13.71 -11.87 -20.85
N GLU A 545 -12.77 -12.67 -20.32
CA GLU A 545 -12.92 -13.30 -19.01
C GLU A 545 -13.20 -12.27 -17.89
N GLU A 546 -12.48 -11.14 -17.92
CA GLU A 546 -12.65 -10.06 -16.95
C GLU A 546 -14.05 -9.40 -16.99
N VAL A 547 -14.72 -9.39 -18.16
CA VAL A 547 -16.11 -8.94 -18.28
C VAL A 547 -17.05 -9.97 -17.68
N ARG A 548 -16.87 -11.27 -18.01
CA ARG A 548 -17.68 -12.36 -17.48
C ARG A 548 -17.60 -12.45 -15.95
N GLU A 549 -16.41 -12.26 -15.39
CA GLU A 549 -16.20 -12.21 -13.95
C GLU A 549 -16.99 -11.08 -13.30
N GLN A 550 -16.95 -9.85 -13.87
CA GLN A 550 -17.72 -8.71 -13.37
C GLN A 550 -19.23 -8.95 -13.45
N VAL A 551 -19.73 -9.47 -14.57
CA VAL A 551 -21.16 -9.82 -14.73
C VAL A 551 -21.60 -10.81 -13.64
N ASN A 552 -20.82 -11.84 -13.40
CA ASN A 552 -21.11 -12.84 -12.38
C ASN A 552 -21.14 -12.25 -10.98
N ILE A 553 -20.14 -11.44 -10.61
CA ILE A 553 -20.05 -10.83 -9.28
C ILE A 553 -21.20 -9.83 -9.06
N LEU A 554 -21.47 -8.97 -10.03
CA LEU A 554 -22.49 -7.93 -9.90
C LEU A 554 -23.89 -8.54 -9.75
N ILE A 555 -24.21 -9.61 -10.46
CA ILE A 555 -25.49 -10.32 -10.33
C ILE A 555 -25.58 -11.08 -8.99
N LYS A 556 -24.54 -11.82 -8.64
CA LYS A 556 -24.53 -12.68 -7.45
C LYS A 556 -24.61 -11.89 -6.15
N TYR A 557 -23.96 -10.73 -6.09
CA TYR A 557 -23.87 -9.89 -4.90
C TYR A 557 -24.70 -8.61 -4.97
N ASP A 558 -25.62 -8.50 -5.94
CA ASP A 558 -26.46 -7.31 -6.22
C ASP A 558 -27.07 -6.69 -4.94
N GLY A 559 -27.73 -7.50 -4.12
CA GLY A 559 -28.39 -7.00 -2.89
C GLY A 559 -27.41 -6.41 -1.86
N TYR A 560 -26.20 -6.95 -1.76
CA TYR A 560 -25.14 -6.44 -0.87
C TYR A 560 -24.49 -5.19 -1.44
N ILE A 561 -24.23 -5.16 -2.74
CA ILE A 561 -23.66 -4.02 -3.46
C ILE A 561 -24.60 -2.82 -3.38
N SER A 562 -25.89 -3.02 -3.68
CA SER A 562 -26.92 -1.97 -3.60
C SER A 562 -27.05 -1.37 -2.18
N ARG A 563 -26.90 -2.20 -1.14
CA ARG A 563 -26.86 -1.71 0.24
C ARG A 563 -25.64 -0.84 0.52
N GLN A 564 -24.44 -1.27 0.05
CA GLN A 564 -23.23 -0.47 0.21
C GLN A 564 -23.28 0.85 -0.56
N ILE A 565 -23.85 0.86 -1.79
CA ILE A 565 -24.05 2.11 -2.56
C ILE A 565 -24.89 3.11 -1.78
N LYS A 566 -26.01 2.70 -1.17
CA LYS A 566 -26.83 3.59 -0.32
C LYS A 566 -26.07 4.14 0.88
N GLN A 567 -25.20 3.33 1.49
CA GLN A 567 -24.33 3.79 2.58
C GLN A 567 -23.32 4.83 2.09
N VAL A 568 -22.71 4.60 0.91
CA VAL A 568 -21.79 5.56 0.27
C VAL A 568 -22.47 6.87 -0.05
N GLU A 569 -23.71 6.87 -0.56
CA GLU A 569 -24.46 8.10 -0.84
C GLU A 569 -24.68 8.92 0.44
N SER A 570 -24.99 8.26 1.55
CA SER A 570 -25.13 8.92 2.85
C SER A 570 -23.81 9.48 3.36
N PHE A 571 -22.73 8.72 3.21
CA PHE A 571 -21.36 9.15 3.54
C PHE A 571 -20.93 10.38 2.72
N LYS A 572 -21.12 10.35 1.39
CA LYS A 572 -20.78 11.48 0.50
C LYS A 572 -21.54 12.77 0.82
N LYS A 573 -22.74 12.69 1.38
CA LYS A 573 -23.47 13.88 1.85
C LYS A 573 -22.73 14.58 3.00
N LEU A 574 -22.13 13.84 3.92
CA LEU A 574 -21.32 14.40 5.01
C LEU A 574 -19.98 14.95 4.50
N GLU A 575 -19.34 14.28 3.55
CA GLU A 575 -18.08 14.74 2.94
C GLU A 575 -18.25 16.04 2.13
N LYS A 576 -19.40 16.25 1.52
CA LYS A 576 -19.69 17.49 0.82
C LYS A 576 -19.87 18.70 1.74
N LYS A 577 -20.19 18.49 3.01
CA LYS A 577 -20.29 19.57 4.00
C LYS A 577 -18.89 19.97 4.43
N LYS A 578 -18.30 20.94 3.73
CA LYS A 578 -16.93 21.44 3.98
C LYS A 578 -16.88 22.28 5.23
N ILE A 579 -15.78 22.15 5.97
CA ILE A 579 -15.42 23.02 7.09
C ILE A 579 -14.46 24.08 6.53
N PRO A 580 -14.76 25.39 6.69
CA PRO A 580 -13.88 26.46 6.23
C PRO A 580 -12.48 26.36 6.84
N GLU A 581 -11.47 26.76 6.08
CA GLU A 581 -10.11 26.90 6.60
C GLU A 581 -10.08 27.98 7.69
N GLY A 582 -9.38 27.70 8.80
CA GLY A 582 -9.35 28.62 9.94
C GLY A 582 -10.62 28.65 10.80
N PHE A 583 -11.53 27.66 10.64
CA PHE A 583 -12.75 27.57 11.43
C PHE A 583 -12.46 27.54 12.94
N ASP A 584 -13.09 28.47 13.71
CA ASP A 584 -12.88 28.52 15.16
C ASP A 584 -13.83 27.59 15.91
N TYR A 585 -13.29 26.48 16.38
CA TYR A 585 -14.05 25.49 17.17
C TYR A 585 -14.35 25.96 18.61
N ASP A 586 -13.74 27.06 19.09
CA ASP A 586 -14.05 27.61 20.42
C ASP A 586 -15.41 28.33 20.43
N GLU A 587 -15.84 28.85 19.30
CA GLU A 587 -17.13 29.50 19.14
C GLU A 587 -18.30 28.50 19.06
N VAL A 588 -18.04 27.19 18.89
CA VAL A 588 -19.10 26.19 18.79
C VAL A 588 -19.63 25.84 20.19
N PRO A 589 -20.86 26.27 20.55
CA PRO A 589 -21.42 25.98 21.86
C PRO A 589 -21.71 24.47 21.99
N SER A 590 -21.58 23.96 23.21
CA SER A 590 -21.86 22.56 23.55
C SER A 590 -20.96 21.50 22.91
N LEU A 591 -19.90 21.90 22.20
CA LEU A 591 -18.88 20.98 21.74
C LEU A 591 -18.01 20.52 22.92
N ARG A 592 -17.84 19.22 23.11
CA ARG A 592 -17.01 18.66 24.20
C ARG A 592 -15.56 19.14 24.10
N ILE A 593 -14.90 19.34 25.24
CA ILE A 593 -13.52 19.81 25.30
C ILE A 593 -12.58 18.91 24.51
N GLU A 594 -12.70 17.59 24.66
CA GLU A 594 -11.91 16.61 23.92
C GLU A 594 -12.12 16.74 22.40
N ALA A 595 -13.38 16.75 21.94
CA ALA A 595 -13.72 16.90 20.53
C ALA A 595 -13.15 18.22 19.96
N ARG A 596 -13.29 19.33 20.69
CA ARG A 596 -12.74 20.64 20.31
C ARG A 596 -11.22 20.61 20.14
N GLN A 597 -10.49 20.02 21.10
CA GLN A 597 -9.05 19.86 21.02
C GLN A 597 -8.62 19.02 19.83
N LYS A 598 -9.32 17.89 19.58
CA LYS A 598 -9.04 17.01 18.46
C LYS A 598 -9.34 17.69 17.12
N LEU A 599 -10.47 18.38 16.99
CA LEU A 599 -10.83 19.09 15.77
C LEU A 599 -9.81 20.21 15.43
N LYS A 600 -9.33 20.94 16.43
CA LYS A 600 -8.25 21.93 16.26
C LYS A 600 -6.95 21.28 15.80
N LEU A 601 -6.57 20.16 16.42
CA LEU A 601 -5.33 19.44 16.11
C LEU A 601 -5.33 18.89 14.68
N TYR A 602 -6.43 18.24 14.28
CA TYR A 602 -6.53 17.56 12.98
C TYR A 602 -6.99 18.46 11.85
N SER A 603 -7.63 19.59 12.15
CA SER A 603 -8.12 20.56 11.18
C SER A 603 -8.85 19.88 10.01
N PRO A 604 -9.94 19.12 10.25
CA PRO A 604 -10.65 18.40 9.21
C PRO A 604 -11.24 19.37 8.18
N THR A 605 -11.23 18.95 6.92
CA THR A 605 -11.74 19.76 5.80
C THR A 605 -13.22 19.49 5.50
N SER A 606 -13.84 18.49 6.15
CA SER A 606 -15.26 18.15 5.99
C SER A 606 -15.86 17.60 7.28
N ILE A 607 -17.19 17.66 7.38
CA ILE A 607 -17.92 17.01 8.48
C ILE A 607 -17.73 15.49 8.45
N GLY A 608 -17.64 14.89 7.28
CA GLY A 608 -17.32 13.46 7.14
C GLY A 608 -15.97 13.12 7.74
N GLN A 609 -14.94 13.91 7.44
CA GLN A 609 -13.61 13.74 8.02
C GLN A 609 -13.62 13.96 9.54
N ALA A 610 -14.30 15.02 10.02
CA ALA A 610 -14.46 15.29 11.45
C ALA A 610 -15.08 14.11 12.20
N SER A 611 -16.06 13.43 11.62
CA SER A 611 -16.77 12.29 12.23
C SER A 611 -15.88 11.06 12.43
N ARG A 612 -14.73 10.95 11.76
CA ARG A 612 -13.79 9.83 11.85
C ARG A 612 -12.63 10.07 12.82
N ILE A 613 -12.49 11.28 13.31
CA ILE A 613 -11.45 11.63 14.28
C ILE A 613 -11.74 10.93 15.61
N SER A 614 -10.74 10.23 16.13
CA SER A 614 -10.83 9.59 17.44
C SER A 614 -11.08 10.65 18.53
N GLY A 615 -12.09 10.44 19.38
CA GLY A 615 -12.52 11.39 20.40
C GLY A 615 -13.64 12.34 19.97
N VAL A 616 -14.03 12.34 18.68
CA VAL A 616 -15.21 13.06 18.16
C VAL A 616 -16.39 12.09 18.07
N SER A 617 -17.44 12.34 18.85
CA SER A 617 -18.64 11.49 18.89
C SER A 617 -19.68 11.93 17.85
N PRO A 618 -20.67 11.07 17.52
CA PRO A 618 -21.81 11.48 16.69
C PRO A 618 -22.57 12.70 17.22
N ALA A 619 -22.63 12.87 18.54
CA ALA A 619 -23.24 14.05 19.16
C ALA A 619 -22.45 15.34 18.86
N ASP A 620 -21.11 15.29 18.92
CA ASP A 620 -20.24 16.43 18.57
C ASP A 620 -20.39 16.80 17.09
N VAL A 621 -20.49 15.80 16.20
CA VAL A 621 -20.76 16.00 14.78
C VAL A 621 -22.08 16.70 14.56
N SER A 622 -23.13 16.29 15.28
CA SER A 622 -24.46 16.92 15.18
C SER A 622 -24.43 18.38 15.66
N VAL A 623 -23.73 18.67 16.76
CA VAL A 623 -23.54 20.04 17.26
C VAL A 623 -22.82 20.91 16.23
N LEU A 624 -21.75 20.39 15.64
CA LEU A 624 -20.98 21.10 14.61
C LEU A 624 -21.82 21.38 13.35
N LEU A 625 -22.62 20.40 12.91
CA LEU A 625 -23.54 20.55 11.77
C LEU A 625 -24.56 21.68 11.99
N VAL A 626 -25.23 21.66 13.14
CA VAL A 626 -26.25 22.67 13.49
C VAL A 626 -25.62 24.06 13.54
N TYR A 627 -24.45 24.19 14.16
CA TYR A 627 -23.74 25.48 14.24
C TYR A 627 -23.36 26.02 12.86
N MET A 628 -22.81 25.18 11.98
CA MET A 628 -22.44 25.58 10.63
C MET A 628 -23.66 25.97 9.77
N GLU A 629 -24.80 25.29 9.94
CA GLU A 629 -26.05 25.64 9.25
C GLU A 629 -26.57 27.02 9.74
N GLN A 630 -26.49 27.30 11.04
CA GLN A 630 -26.84 28.63 11.59
C GLN A 630 -25.94 29.74 11.06
N MET A 631 -24.63 29.53 10.97
CA MET A 631 -23.70 30.51 10.38
C MET A 631 -24.04 30.83 8.93
N ASN A 632 -24.37 29.83 8.12
CA ASN A 632 -24.72 30.02 6.72
C ASN A 632 -26.03 30.83 6.57
N HIS A 633 -27.03 30.58 7.42
CA HIS A 633 -28.27 31.37 7.43
C HIS A 633 -28.08 32.81 7.91
N HIS A 634 -27.15 33.09 8.81
CA HIS A 634 -26.85 34.46 9.24
C HIS A 634 -26.01 35.23 8.20
N GLY A 635 -25.15 34.54 7.42
CA GLY A 635 -24.41 35.15 6.32
C GLY A 635 -25.26 35.59 5.13
N GLU A 636 -26.37 34.88 4.84
CA GLU A 636 -27.32 35.24 3.76
C GLU A 636 -28.24 36.43 4.09
N HIS A 637 -28.34 36.83 5.36
CA HIS A 637 -29.12 38.00 5.79
C HIS A 637 -28.31 39.29 5.87
N HIS A 638 -27.01 39.27 5.61
CA HIS A 638 -26.10 40.43 5.63
C HIS A 638 -25.38 40.69 4.31
N SER A 639 -25.73 40.02 3.23
CA SER A 639 -25.20 40.26 1.88
C SER A 639 -26.20 41.05 1.00
#